data_775f79aeb3fbf5f595fa03fb5111f41f
#
_entry.id   775f79aeb3fbf5f595fa03fb5111f41f
#
_cell.length_a   1.000
_cell.length_b   1.000
_cell.length_c   1.000
_cell.angle_alpha   90.00
_cell.angle_beta   90.00
_cell.angle_gamma   90.00
#
_symmetry.space_group_name_H-M   'P 1'
#
loop_
_entity.id
_entity.type
_entity.pdbx_description
1 polymer ?
#
loop_
_entity_poly.entity_id
_entity_poly.type
_entity_poly.pdbx_seq_one_letter_code
_entity_poly.pdbx_strand_id
1 'polypeptide(L)'
;MPTQKLNKTGEVLNKIFHDPEIAFGLKEFEGIDFGKALKILEEGRGRFYVEDIKSKKKKFVYDESKRLGKPEEIVRQLWLYKLNTEYKYPYERIDTEKSVRFGREIHAKAADIVVYKKDKITPYIIIEVKSPTEKKGIDQLRTYLNAEGSEIGVWSNGKERVILYRPYPKEFNDSLSDIPRADQTIDDLFEVKRTWNELNPTFDFVEIIKRIEELALAGSGANVFEEIFKIIYAKLYDEEMARKRRENQEVLFRKYRDPQKTYDVINEELFKKAIKEWPDTFESSDRIRLSPERLNICVPFLENIRLFETGQGEYEIIDSAFEHLITEVSKGKKGQYFTPRHVIKMCVKMLNPKADEYIIDPACGSGGFLLHTMYSVWDNFLKTDAARKDYAGKYLYGLDFDDNMRRISQALMLIAGDGRHHIFKRNSLDARDWQGEESEDARVALRSLLIKSGNVSDNKENQLTFRYLNFDILLTNPPFAGENPDQGLLRQYELAKKDGRVRNNVERHILFIERSLDAVRPGGRLGIVLPQGVLNNTNMEYIREWLFGKARILAVVGLHGNTFKPHPGTKTSVLFLQKWAEDEKLPKDYPIFMAVSKKGGKDNSGDYVCKKDTKGGYVHDAKGRKVLDHDLDEIAEGFIKFKEEQKIRF
;
A
#
# COMPACT_ATOMS: atom_id res chain seq x y z
N MET A 1 -25.72 6.91 -10.59
CA MET A 1 -25.93 5.95 -11.71
C MET A 1 -27.22 5.21 -11.42
N PRO A 2 -28.09 4.90 -12.40
CA PRO A 2 -29.31 4.18 -12.13
C PRO A 2 -28.97 2.80 -11.58
N THR A 3 -29.57 2.46 -10.44
CA THR A 3 -29.57 1.11 -9.86
C THR A 3 -30.02 0.14 -10.92
N GLN A 4 -29.08 -0.60 -11.53
CA GLN A 4 -29.44 -1.76 -12.33
C GLN A 4 -30.26 -2.69 -11.44
N LYS A 5 -31.51 -2.94 -11.82
CA LYS A 5 -32.32 -3.97 -11.17
C LYS A 5 -31.52 -5.28 -11.24
N LEU A 6 -31.09 -5.76 -10.08
CA LEU A 6 -30.47 -7.08 -9.96
C LEU A 6 -31.41 -8.10 -10.63
N ASN A 7 -30.85 -8.96 -11.45
CA ASN A 7 -31.60 -10.11 -11.96
C ASN A 7 -31.88 -11.07 -10.79
N LYS A 8 -32.80 -12.00 -10.97
CA LYS A 8 -33.23 -12.98 -9.94
C LYS A 8 -32.03 -13.69 -9.28
N THR A 9 -30.98 -13.96 -10.03
CA THR A 9 -29.71 -14.55 -9.54
C THR A 9 -29.01 -13.62 -8.56
N GLY A 10 -28.85 -12.34 -8.87
CA GLY A 10 -28.22 -11.36 -7.99
C GLY A 10 -28.98 -11.15 -6.68
N GLU A 11 -30.31 -11.17 -6.72
CA GLU A 11 -31.13 -11.06 -5.50
C GLU A 11 -30.92 -12.23 -4.54
N VAL A 12 -30.81 -13.46 -5.06
CA VAL A 12 -30.58 -14.66 -4.26
C VAL A 12 -29.17 -14.68 -3.71
N LEU A 13 -28.17 -14.29 -4.50
CA LEU A 13 -26.76 -14.21 -4.06
C LEU A 13 -26.60 -13.19 -2.93
N ASN A 14 -27.25 -12.04 -3.00
CA ASN A 14 -27.27 -11.05 -1.90
C ASN A 14 -27.81 -11.62 -0.59
N LYS A 15 -28.84 -12.49 -0.68
CA LYS A 15 -29.42 -13.15 0.51
C LYS A 15 -28.49 -14.19 1.12
N ILE A 16 -27.68 -14.87 0.30
CA ILE A 16 -26.78 -15.94 0.73
C ILE A 16 -25.48 -15.38 1.31
N PHE A 17 -24.88 -14.39 0.63
CA PHE A 17 -23.54 -13.93 0.96
C PHE A 17 -23.53 -12.66 1.83
N HIS A 18 -24.65 -11.93 1.92
CA HIS A 18 -24.80 -10.70 2.72
C HIS A 18 -23.69 -9.67 2.49
N ASP A 19 -22.99 -9.75 1.39
CA ASP A 19 -21.85 -8.91 1.06
C ASP A 19 -22.17 -8.10 -0.20
N PRO A 20 -22.32 -6.76 -0.10
CA PRO A 20 -22.59 -5.90 -1.24
C PRO A 20 -21.34 -5.61 -2.08
N GLU A 21 -20.18 -6.21 -1.77
CA GLU A 21 -18.97 -6.04 -2.55
C GLU A 21 -19.12 -6.56 -3.98
N ILE A 22 -18.22 -6.11 -4.86
CA ILE A 22 -18.13 -6.60 -6.25
C ILE A 22 -18.13 -8.13 -6.25
N ALA A 23 -18.96 -8.71 -7.10
CA ALA A 23 -19.13 -10.16 -7.19
C ALA A 23 -19.58 -10.85 -5.88
N PHE A 24 -20.32 -10.14 -4.99
CA PHE A 24 -20.79 -10.68 -3.69
C PHE A 24 -19.66 -11.20 -2.79
N GLY A 25 -18.48 -10.60 -2.87
CA GLY A 25 -17.29 -11.05 -2.16
C GLY A 25 -16.65 -12.33 -2.71
N LEU A 26 -17.15 -12.87 -3.82
CA LEU A 26 -16.62 -14.05 -4.52
C LEU A 26 -15.49 -13.65 -5.47
N LYS A 27 -14.41 -13.08 -4.95
CA LYS A 27 -13.28 -12.47 -5.70
C LYS A 27 -12.66 -13.41 -6.73
N GLU A 28 -12.66 -14.71 -6.48
CA GLU A 28 -12.14 -15.72 -7.39
C GLU A 28 -12.91 -15.83 -8.71
N PHE A 29 -14.15 -15.39 -8.72
CA PHE A 29 -15.05 -15.44 -9.87
C PHE A 29 -15.36 -14.04 -10.42
N GLU A 30 -14.52 -13.05 -10.09
CA GLU A 30 -14.63 -11.71 -10.66
C GLU A 30 -14.52 -11.79 -12.20
N GLY A 31 -15.40 -11.06 -12.88
CA GLY A 31 -15.50 -11.11 -14.35
C GLY A 31 -16.45 -12.19 -14.91
N ILE A 32 -16.92 -13.12 -14.09
CA ILE A 32 -17.93 -14.10 -14.50
C ILE A 32 -19.34 -13.48 -14.41
N ASP A 33 -20.10 -13.57 -15.50
CA ASP A 33 -21.54 -13.25 -15.49
C ASP A 33 -22.31 -14.33 -14.73
N PHE A 34 -22.65 -14.07 -13.47
CA PHE A 34 -23.37 -15.02 -12.61
C PHE A 34 -24.76 -15.37 -13.14
N GLY A 35 -25.41 -14.48 -13.90
CA GLY A 35 -26.68 -14.78 -14.54
C GLY A 35 -26.58 -15.84 -15.62
N LYS A 36 -25.43 -15.95 -16.29
CA LYS A 36 -25.12 -17.02 -17.24
C LYS A 36 -24.60 -18.28 -16.59
N ALA A 37 -23.78 -18.11 -15.53
CA ALA A 37 -23.13 -19.22 -14.83
C ALA A 37 -24.08 -19.99 -13.93
N LEU A 38 -25.10 -19.35 -13.36
CA LEU A 38 -26.00 -19.93 -12.35
C LEU A 38 -27.44 -19.84 -12.80
N LYS A 39 -28.09 -20.99 -12.98
CA LYS A 39 -29.52 -21.06 -13.25
C LYS A 39 -30.27 -21.29 -11.94
N ILE A 40 -30.74 -20.19 -11.33
CA ILE A 40 -31.48 -20.22 -10.07
C ILE A 40 -32.96 -20.49 -10.31
N LEU A 41 -33.51 -21.47 -9.60
CA LEU A 41 -34.89 -21.90 -9.62
C LEU A 41 -35.53 -21.66 -8.26
N GLU A 42 -36.80 -21.29 -8.24
CA GLU A 42 -37.57 -21.13 -7.01
C GLU A 42 -38.70 -22.18 -6.99
N GLU A 43 -38.81 -22.92 -5.88
CA GLU A 43 -39.87 -23.85 -5.63
C GLU A 43 -40.62 -23.51 -4.35
N GLY A 44 -41.90 -23.22 -4.47
CA GLY A 44 -42.66 -22.68 -3.35
C GLY A 44 -42.28 -21.22 -3.04
N ARG A 45 -42.77 -20.68 -1.91
CA ARG A 45 -42.42 -19.32 -1.49
C ARG A 45 -41.10 -19.31 -0.74
N GLY A 46 -40.04 -18.74 -1.37
CA GLY A 46 -38.78 -18.44 -0.73
C GLY A 46 -37.79 -19.62 -0.60
N ARG A 47 -37.96 -20.72 -1.33
CA ARG A 47 -36.96 -21.80 -1.42
C ARG A 47 -36.28 -21.76 -2.78
N PHE A 48 -34.95 -21.65 -2.76
CA PHE A 48 -34.16 -21.49 -3.97
C PHE A 48 -33.21 -22.68 -4.18
N TYR A 49 -33.09 -23.06 -5.44
CA TYR A 49 -32.26 -24.16 -5.93
C TYR A 49 -31.40 -23.64 -7.07
N VAL A 50 -30.23 -24.20 -7.26
CA VAL A 50 -29.43 -24.04 -8.47
C VAL A 50 -29.55 -25.31 -9.32
N GLU A 51 -29.69 -25.17 -10.61
CA GLU A 51 -29.61 -26.31 -11.54
C GLU A 51 -28.12 -26.68 -11.68
N ASP A 52 -27.75 -27.88 -11.27
CA ASP A 52 -26.40 -28.40 -11.45
C ASP A 52 -26.02 -28.41 -12.95
N ILE A 53 -24.91 -27.78 -13.28
CA ILE A 53 -24.51 -27.55 -14.68
C ILE A 53 -24.34 -28.88 -15.43
N LYS A 54 -23.79 -29.91 -14.78
CA LYS A 54 -23.50 -31.21 -15.38
C LYS A 54 -24.71 -32.14 -15.36
N SER A 55 -25.27 -32.41 -14.19
CA SER A 55 -26.32 -33.43 -14.01
C SER A 55 -27.72 -32.92 -14.29
N LYS A 56 -27.92 -31.61 -14.44
CA LYS A 56 -29.22 -30.93 -14.58
C LYS A 56 -30.16 -31.12 -13.40
N LYS A 57 -29.67 -31.70 -12.28
CA LYS A 57 -30.46 -31.88 -11.07
C LYS A 57 -30.51 -30.58 -10.27
N LYS A 58 -31.59 -30.40 -9.51
CA LYS A 58 -31.77 -29.25 -8.64
C LYS A 58 -30.98 -29.48 -7.34
N LYS A 59 -30.13 -28.53 -6.97
CA LYS A 59 -29.40 -28.51 -5.73
C LYS A 59 -29.89 -27.34 -4.85
N PHE A 60 -30.23 -27.63 -3.61
CA PHE A 60 -30.71 -26.62 -2.67
C PHE A 60 -29.62 -25.58 -2.35
N VAL A 61 -29.98 -24.27 -2.37
CA VAL A 61 -29.04 -23.19 -2.07
C VAL A 61 -29.51 -22.23 -1.00
N TYR A 62 -30.82 -21.98 -0.85
CA TYR A 62 -31.31 -21.04 0.17
C TYR A 62 -32.78 -21.23 0.52
N ASP A 63 -33.13 -21.07 1.81
CA ASP A 63 -34.51 -21.05 2.33
C ASP A 63 -34.71 -19.76 3.14
N GLU A 64 -35.57 -18.88 2.65
CA GLU A 64 -35.87 -17.58 3.29
C GLU A 64 -36.53 -17.74 4.67
N SER A 65 -37.42 -18.73 4.81
CA SER A 65 -38.17 -18.93 6.05
C SER A 65 -37.25 -19.34 7.22
N LYS A 66 -36.20 -20.08 6.89
CA LYS A 66 -35.22 -20.60 7.86
C LYS A 66 -33.93 -19.77 7.90
N ARG A 67 -33.77 -18.81 6.99
CA ARG A 67 -32.52 -18.07 6.75
C ARG A 67 -31.30 -19.00 6.62
N LEU A 68 -31.50 -20.16 5.99
CA LEU A 68 -30.48 -21.20 5.85
C LEU A 68 -29.98 -21.22 4.42
N GLY A 69 -28.66 -21.01 4.22
CA GLY A 69 -27.98 -21.05 2.93
C GLY A 69 -26.99 -22.20 2.83
N LYS A 70 -26.74 -22.66 1.59
CA LYS A 70 -25.62 -23.55 1.24
C LYS A 70 -24.71 -22.83 0.23
N PRO A 71 -23.88 -21.89 0.69
CA PRO A 71 -23.00 -21.11 -0.17
C PRO A 71 -21.98 -21.95 -0.95
N GLU A 72 -21.56 -23.09 -0.39
CA GLU A 72 -20.63 -24.04 -1.02
C GLU A 72 -21.14 -24.52 -2.38
N GLU A 73 -22.44 -24.75 -2.52
CA GLU A 73 -23.02 -25.23 -3.79
C GLU A 73 -22.91 -24.15 -4.89
N ILE A 74 -23.05 -22.88 -4.53
CA ILE A 74 -22.82 -21.76 -5.47
C ILE A 74 -21.36 -21.73 -5.92
N VAL A 75 -20.40 -21.83 -4.98
CA VAL A 75 -18.96 -21.86 -5.29
C VAL A 75 -18.64 -23.06 -6.19
N ARG A 76 -19.26 -24.24 -5.93
CA ARG A 76 -19.09 -25.45 -6.77
C ARG A 76 -19.56 -25.22 -8.19
N GLN A 77 -20.75 -24.64 -8.39
CA GLN A 77 -21.31 -24.41 -9.72
C GLN A 77 -20.48 -23.36 -10.49
N LEU A 78 -19.97 -22.31 -9.82
CA LEU A 78 -19.07 -21.33 -10.42
C LEU A 78 -17.75 -21.96 -10.84
N TRP A 79 -17.20 -22.89 -10.05
CA TRP A 79 -16.01 -23.67 -10.43
C TRP A 79 -16.28 -24.55 -11.66
N LEU A 80 -17.42 -25.25 -11.73
CA LEU A 80 -17.78 -26.05 -12.90
C LEU A 80 -17.89 -25.18 -14.15
N TYR A 81 -18.49 -24.00 -14.03
CA TYR A 81 -18.56 -23.03 -15.12
C TYR A 81 -17.17 -22.54 -15.54
N LYS A 82 -16.34 -22.17 -14.59
CA LYS A 82 -14.96 -21.68 -14.82
C LYS A 82 -14.08 -22.75 -15.47
N LEU A 83 -14.14 -23.99 -14.99
CA LEU A 83 -13.42 -25.11 -15.58
C LEU A 83 -13.75 -25.31 -17.07
N ASN A 84 -15.02 -25.16 -17.44
CA ASN A 84 -15.42 -25.32 -18.82
C ASN A 84 -15.13 -24.09 -19.69
N THR A 85 -15.42 -22.88 -19.20
CA THR A 85 -15.33 -21.64 -20.00
C THR A 85 -13.91 -21.08 -20.09
N GLU A 86 -13.17 -21.06 -18.98
CA GLU A 86 -11.81 -20.50 -18.92
C GLU A 86 -10.75 -21.58 -19.15
N TYR A 87 -10.83 -22.70 -18.40
CA TYR A 87 -9.84 -23.77 -18.48
C TYR A 87 -10.13 -24.79 -19.59
N LYS A 88 -11.26 -24.68 -20.30
CA LYS A 88 -11.61 -25.49 -21.47
C LYS A 88 -11.76 -26.99 -21.20
N TYR A 89 -11.97 -27.40 -19.95
CA TYR A 89 -12.27 -28.80 -19.64
C TYR A 89 -13.68 -29.17 -20.07
N PRO A 90 -13.86 -30.17 -20.95
CA PRO A 90 -15.17 -30.67 -21.29
C PRO A 90 -15.81 -31.39 -20.10
N TYR A 91 -17.11 -31.28 -19.94
CA TYR A 91 -17.84 -31.85 -18.80
C TYR A 91 -17.70 -33.37 -18.65
N GLU A 92 -17.35 -34.07 -19.72
CA GLU A 92 -17.08 -35.52 -19.69
C GLU A 92 -15.79 -35.86 -18.95
N ARG A 93 -14.92 -34.89 -18.72
CA ARG A 93 -13.69 -35.03 -17.93
C ARG A 93 -13.84 -34.56 -16.50
N ILE A 94 -15.04 -34.21 -16.07
CA ILE A 94 -15.27 -33.64 -14.72
C ILE A 94 -16.28 -34.52 -14.01
N ASP A 95 -15.99 -34.94 -12.78
CA ASP A 95 -16.96 -35.56 -11.87
C ASP A 95 -17.19 -34.68 -10.64
N THR A 96 -18.38 -34.79 -10.06
CA THR A 96 -18.78 -34.10 -8.84
C THR A 96 -19.15 -35.08 -7.76
N GLU A 97 -18.90 -34.75 -6.50
CA GLU A 97 -19.24 -35.56 -5.32
C GLU A 97 -18.69 -37.00 -5.42
N LYS A 98 -17.45 -37.14 -5.90
CA LYS A 98 -16.86 -38.46 -6.12
C LYS A 98 -16.31 -39.02 -4.82
N SER A 99 -16.76 -40.22 -4.44
CA SER A 99 -16.23 -40.97 -3.29
C SER A 99 -14.73 -41.29 -3.48
N VAL A 100 -13.90 -40.92 -2.50
CA VAL A 100 -12.45 -41.15 -2.51
C VAL A 100 -12.16 -42.53 -1.90
N ARG A 101 -11.26 -43.31 -2.54
CA ARG A 101 -10.91 -44.66 -2.10
C ARG A 101 -9.53 -44.68 -1.45
N PHE A 102 -9.44 -45.30 -0.28
CA PHE A 102 -8.18 -45.59 0.42
C PHE A 102 -7.94 -47.10 0.40
N GLY A 103 -7.19 -47.57 -0.59
CA GLY A 103 -7.03 -49.01 -0.79
C GLY A 103 -8.35 -49.71 -1.04
N ARG A 104 -8.79 -50.62 -0.10
CA ARG A 104 -10.06 -51.32 -0.19
C ARG A 104 -11.23 -50.61 0.52
N GLU A 105 -10.97 -49.57 1.27
CA GLU A 105 -12.00 -48.81 2.01
C GLU A 105 -12.46 -47.58 1.23
N ILE A 106 -13.80 -47.35 1.24
CA ILE A 106 -14.40 -46.14 0.66
C ILE A 106 -14.54 -45.13 1.82
N HIS A 107 -13.93 -43.96 1.68
CA HIS A 107 -14.06 -42.91 2.68
C HIS A 107 -15.49 -42.35 2.68
N ALA A 108 -16.00 -42.00 3.87
CA ALA A 108 -17.36 -41.45 4.03
C ALA A 108 -17.54 -40.05 3.38
N LYS A 109 -16.44 -39.37 3.07
CA LYS A 109 -16.46 -38.04 2.42
C LYS A 109 -16.06 -38.16 0.94
N ALA A 110 -16.73 -37.40 0.11
CA ALA A 110 -16.49 -37.31 -1.33
C ALA A 110 -15.72 -36.02 -1.68
N ALA A 111 -14.88 -36.07 -2.71
CA ALA A 111 -14.27 -34.89 -3.31
C ALA A 111 -15.32 -34.07 -4.06
N ASP A 112 -15.34 -32.76 -3.88
CA ASP A 112 -16.35 -31.88 -4.46
C ASP A 112 -16.33 -31.90 -5.99
N ILE A 113 -15.15 -31.75 -6.61
CA ILE A 113 -14.95 -31.82 -8.05
C ILE A 113 -13.66 -32.59 -8.35
N VAL A 114 -13.69 -33.48 -9.31
CA VAL A 114 -12.53 -34.22 -9.84
C VAL A 114 -12.46 -33.99 -11.34
N VAL A 115 -11.33 -33.50 -11.83
CA VAL A 115 -11.02 -33.36 -13.25
C VAL A 115 -10.06 -34.48 -13.66
N TYR A 116 -10.39 -35.17 -14.75
CA TYR A 116 -9.56 -36.28 -15.26
C TYR A 116 -8.62 -35.86 -16.38
N LYS A 117 -7.54 -36.62 -16.57
CA LYS A 117 -6.70 -36.52 -17.76
C LYS A 117 -7.50 -36.83 -19.04
N LYS A 118 -6.87 -36.76 -20.21
CA LYS A 118 -7.52 -37.05 -21.52
C LYS A 118 -8.09 -38.46 -21.62
N ASP A 119 -7.57 -39.39 -20.84
CA ASP A 119 -8.07 -40.77 -20.73
C ASP A 119 -9.43 -40.89 -20.03
N LYS A 120 -9.92 -39.82 -19.37
CA LYS A 120 -11.18 -39.77 -18.61
C LYS A 120 -11.24 -40.73 -17.41
N ILE A 121 -10.10 -41.25 -16.97
CA ILE A 121 -9.98 -42.26 -15.90
C ILE A 121 -9.03 -41.78 -14.81
N THR A 122 -7.86 -41.23 -15.19
CA THR A 122 -6.83 -40.80 -14.25
C THR A 122 -7.16 -39.44 -13.66
N PRO A 123 -7.35 -39.31 -12.32
CA PRO A 123 -7.57 -38.04 -11.66
C PRO A 123 -6.39 -37.09 -11.89
N TYR A 124 -6.67 -35.87 -12.29
CA TYR A 124 -5.66 -34.85 -12.61
C TYR A 124 -5.70 -33.68 -11.64
N ILE A 125 -6.91 -33.14 -11.44
CA ILE A 125 -7.13 -32.03 -10.50
C ILE A 125 -8.27 -32.42 -9.56
N ILE A 126 -8.08 -32.22 -8.26
CA ILE A 126 -9.13 -32.34 -7.25
C ILE A 126 -9.41 -30.96 -6.68
N ILE A 127 -10.68 -30.56 -6.67
CA ILE A 127 -11.09 -29.27 -6.10
C ILE A 127 -11.97 -29.55 -4.89
N GLU A 128 -11.57 -28.99 -3.76
CA GLU A 128 -12.33 -28.99 -2.50
C GLU A 128 -12.91 -27.60 -2.30
N VAL A 129 -14.24 -27.53 -2.17
CA VAL A 129 -14.99 -26.29 -2.09
C VAL A 129 -15.47 -26.07 -0.67
N LYS A 130 -15.42 -24.85 -0.18
CA LYS A 130 -15.89 -24.43 1.13
C LYS A 130 -16.79 -23.19 1.05
N SER A 131 -17.49 -22.92 2.14
CA SER A 131 -18.22 -21.67 2.30
C SER A 131 -17.23 -20.49 2.42
N PRO A 132 -17.60 -19.27 2.00
CA PRO A 132 -16.71 -18.09 2.04
C PRO A 132 -16.17 -17.71 3.42
N THR A 133 -16.79 -18.21 4.49
CA THR A 133 -16.36 -17.98 5.88
C THR A 133 -15.44 -19.07 6.42
N GLU A 134 -15.29 -20.18 5.70
CA GLU A 134 -14.54 -21.34 6.16
C GLU A 134 -13.10 -21.31 5.63
N LYS A 135 -12.13 -21.56 6.52
CA LYS A 135 -10.70 -21.63 6.19
C LYS A 135 -10.09 -23.03 6.36
N LYS A 136 -10.89 -24.00 6.80
CA LYS A 136 -10.46 -25.39 7.01
C LYS A 136 -10.65 -26.24 5.76
N GLY A 137 -9.87 -27.32 5.59
CA GLY A 137 -10.07 -28.30 4.51
C GLY A 137 -8.83 -28.57 3.66
N ILE A 138 -7.75 -27.84 3.82
CA ILE A 138 -6.49 -28.07 3.07
C ILE A 138 -5.91 -29.46 3.39
N ASP A 139 -5.95 -29.89 4.65
CA ASP A 139 -5.47 -31.24 5.03
C ASP A 139 -6.36 -32.34 4.47
N GLN A 140 -7.67 -32.10 4.34
CA GLN A 140 -8.59 -33.00 3.65
C GLN A 140 -8.22 -33.12 2.18
N LEU A 141 -7.92 -32.00 1.52
CA LEU A 141 -7.47 -31.98 0.12
C LEU A 141 -6.15 -32.76 -0.05
N ARG A 142 -5.15 -32.56 0.81
CA ARG A 142 -3.90 -33.32 0.79
C ARG A 142 -4.13 -34.82 0.90
N THR A 143 -5.07 -35.20 1.76
CA THR A 143 -5.48 -36.60 1.92
C THR A 143 -6.07 -37.16 0.64
N TYR A 144 -6.95 -36.42 -0.03
CA TYR A 144 -7.56 -36.83 -1.30
C TYR A 144 -6.54 -36.96 -2.44
N LEU A 145 -5.62 -35.97 -2.54
CA LEU A 145 -4.55 -35.99 -3.54
C LEU A 145 -3.66 -37.22 -3.43
N ASN A 146 -3.35 -37.65 -2.19
CA ASN A 146 -2.57 -38.85 -1.98
C ASN A 146 -3.35 -40.14 -2.30
N ALA A 147 -4.62 -40.19 -1.93
CA ALA A 147 -5.47 -41.36 -2.12
C ALA A 147 -5.78 -41.63 -3.60
N GLU A 148 -6.13 -40.59 -4.34
CA GLU A 148 -6.51 -40.70 -5.77
C GLU A 148 -5.31 -40.56 -6.72
N GLY A 149 -4.12 -40.24 -6.20
CA GLY A 149 -2.91 -40.07 -7.04
C GLY A 149 -2.93 -38.82 -7.89
N SER A 150 -3.81 -37.84 -7.63
CA SER A 150 -3.91 -36.61 -8.39
C SER A 150 -2.69 -35.72 -8.18
N GLU A 151 -2.25 -35.05 -9.25
CA GLU A 151 -1.08 -34.17 -9.24
C GLU A 151 -1.41 -32.76 -8.71
N ILE A 152 -2.64 -32.30 -8.86
CA ILE A 152 -3.05 -30.94 -8.53
C ILE A 152 -4.26 -30.97 -7.60
N GLY A 153 -4.22 -30.14 -6.56
CA GLY A 153 -5.35 -29.87 -5.70
C GLY A 153 -5.67 -28.37 -5.65
N VAL A 154 -6.94 -28.06 -5.61
CA VAL A 154 -7.43 -26.70 -5.40
C VAL A 154 -8.35 -26.69 -4.20
N TRP A 155 -8.00 -25.90 -3.21
CA TRP A 155 -8.93 -25.53 -2.14
C TRP A 155 -9.50 -24.15 -2.47
N SER A 156 -10.80 -23.99 -2.41
CA SER A 156 -11.45 -22.72 -2.72
C SER A 156 -12.68 -22.49 -1.85
N ASN A 157 -12.82 -21.28 -1.31
CA ASN A 157 -14.02 -20.82 -0.65
C ASN A 157 -14.75 -19.70 -1.45
N GLY A 158 -14.33 -19.46 -2.69
CA GLY A 158 -14.84 -18.42 -3.56
C GLY A 158 -14.25 -17.02 -3.34
N LYS A 159 -13.72 -16.75 -2.14
CA LYS A 159 -12.94 -15.52 -1.85
C LYS A 159 -11.45 -15.73 -2.10
N GLU A 160 -10.98 -16.89 -1.71
CA GLU A 160 -9.57 -17.29 -1.74
C GLU A 160 -9.45 -18.67 -2.35
N ARG A 161 -8.32 -18.93 -2.99
CA ARG A 161 -7.94 -20.27 -3.44
C ARG A 161 -6.51 -20.61 -3.02
N VAL A 162 -6.25 -21.87 -2.75
CA VAL A 162 -4.92 -22.45 -2.56
C VAL A 162 -4.76 -23.56 -3.56
N ILE A 163 -3.68 -23.53 -4.34
CA ILE A 163 -3.35 -24.57 -5.32
C ILE A 163 -2.19 -25.38 -4.76
N LEU A 164 -2.39 -26.68 -4.61
CA LEU A 164 -1.37 -27.62 -4.17
C LEU A 164 -0.87 -28.43 -5.38
N TYR A 165 0.42 -28.44 -5.58
CA TYR A 165 1.07 -29.34 -6.51
C TYR A 165 1.74 -30.49 -5.76
N ARG A 166 1.51 -31.71 -6.21
CA ARG A 166 2.05 -32.95 -5.67
C ARG A 166 3.00 -33.60 -6.69
N PRO A 167 4.30 -33.19 -6.71
CA PRO A 167 5.28 -33.79 -7.63
C PRO A 167 5.54 -35.26 -7.34
N TYR A 168 5.55 -35.64 -6.06
CA TYR A 168 5.76 -37.00 -5.59
C TYR A 168 4.74 -37.37 -4.49
N PRO A 169 4.52 -38.67 -4.22
CA PRO A 169 3.66 -39.09 -3.12
C PRO A 169 4.05 -38.45 -1.78
N LYS A 170 3.08 -37.86 -1.07
CA LYS A 170 3.22 -37.15 0.20
C LYS A 170 4.00 -35.83 0.17
N GLU A 171 4.54 -35.42 -0.96
CA GLU A 171 5.18 -34.11 -1.14
C GLU A 171 4.18 -33.13 -1.74
N PHE A 172 3.98 -32.01 -1.05
CA PHE A 172 3.10 -30.95 -1.48
C PHE A 172 3.82 -29.61 -1.47
N ASN A 173 3.64 -28.85 -2.53
CA ASN A 173 4.02 -27.46 -2.56
C ASN A 173 2.89 -26.63 -3.18
N ASP A 174 2.85 -25.36 -2.89
CA ASP A 174 1.93 -24.36 -3.41
C ASP A 174 2.56 -23.53 -4.52
N SER A 175 3.37 -24.17 -5.30
CA SER A 175 4.23 -23.57 -6.29
C SER A 175 3.53 -23.22 -7.61
N LEU A 176 2.28 -23.65 -7.81
CA LEU A 176 1.50 -23.31 -8.99
C LEU A 176 0.74 -22.01 -8.80
N SER A 177 0.89 -21.09 -9.74
CA SER A 177 0.11 -19.84 -9.77
C SER A 177 -1.34 -20.06 -10.26
N ASP A 178 -1.54 -21.11 -11.07
CA ASP A 178 -2.84 -21.48 -11.64
C ASP A 178 -2.92 -22.97 -11.94
N ILE A 179 -4.07 -23.47 -12.37
CA ILE A 179 -4.24 -24.83 -12.89
C ILE A 179 -4.10 -24.84 -14.42
N PRO A 180 -3.60 -25.95 -15.01
CA PRO A 180 -3.44 -26.02 -16.45
C PRO A 180 -4.80 -26.05 -17.17
N ARG A 181 -4.87 -25.51 -18.37
CA ARG A 181 -5.99 -25.68 -19.27
C ARG A 181 -6.06 -27.13 -19.79
N ALA A 182 -7.19 -27.50 -20.38
CA ALA A 182 -7.40 -28.86 -20.91
C ALA A 182 -6.41 -29.28 -22.01
N ASP A 183 -5.80 -28.33 -22.69
CA ASP A 183 -4.78 -28.48 -23.73
C ASP A 183 -3.36 -28.25 -23.24
N GLN A 184 -3.17 -27.84 -21.97
CA GLN A 184 -1.89 -27.59 -21.32
C GLN A 184 -1.48 -28.74 -20.39
N THR A 185 -0.20 -28.83 -20.14
CA THR A 185 0.42 -29.69 -19.12
C THR A 185 0.84 -28.83 -17.90
N ILE A 186 1.24 -29.48 -16.80
CA ILE A 186 1.83 -28.78 -15.64
C ILE A 186 3.13 -28.08 -16.06
N ASP A 187 3.91 -28.69 -16.93
CA ASP A 187 5.19 -28.12 -17.40
C ASP A 187 4.95 -26.78 -18.13
N ASP A 188 3.85 -26.66 -18.85
CA ASP A 188 3.48 -25.41 -19.54
C ASP A 188 3.18 -24.25 -18.57
N LEU A 189 2.79 -24.55 -17.32
CA LEU A 189 2.54 -23.54 -16.29
C LEU A 189 3.81 -23.01 -15.65
N PHE A 190 4.87 -23.81 -15.60
CA PHE A 190 6.15 -23.40 -15.03
C PHE A 190 6.95 -22.47 -15.95
N GLU A 191 6.62 -22.39 -17.22
CA GLU A 191 7.31 -21.57 -18.20
C GLU A 191 6.37 -20.59 -18.94
N VAL A 192 5.29 -20.15 -18.32
CA VAL A 192 4.40 -19.16 -18.94
C VAL A 192 5.14 -17.85 -19.16
N LYS A 193 5.48 -17.59 -20.40
CA LYS A 193 6.06 -16.34 -20.87
C LYS A 193 4.98 -15.30 -21.02
N ARG A 194 5.17 -14.15 -20.38
CA ARG A 194 4.25 -13.00 -20.48
C ARG A 194 5.01 -11.77 -20.92
N THR A 195 4.32 -10.93 -21.63
CA THR A 195 4.79 -9.59 -21.94
C THR A 195 4.27 -8.61 -20.89
N TRP A 196 4.86 -7.43 -20.81
CA TRP A 196 4.43 -6.40 -19.85
C TRP A 196 2.94 -6.05 -19.99
N ASN A 197 2.40 -6.01 -21.23
CA ASN A 197 0.99 -5.69 -21.49
C ASN A 197 0.01 -6.77 -20.99
N GLU A 198 0.47 -8.00 -20.82
CA GLU A 198 -0.33 -9.14 -20.32
C GLU A 198 -0.36 -9.22 -18.80
N LEU A 199 0.43 -8.39 -18.10
CA LEU A 199 0.39 -8.32 -16.64
C LEU A 199 -0.91 -7.63 -16.19
N ASN A 200 -1.52 -8.16 -15.14
CA ASN A 200 -2.76 -7.61 -14.57
C ASN A 200 -2.48 -6.32 -13.78
N PRO A 201 -3.06 -5.17 -14.17
CA PRO A 201 -2.92 -3.93 -13.44
C PRO A 201 -3.78 -3.85 -12.17
N THR A 202 -4.79 -4.72 -12.01
CA THR A 202 -5.74 -4.68 -10.90
C THR A 202 -5.48 -5.83 -9.93
N PHE A 203 -5.09 -5.53 -8.68
CA PHE A 203 -4.76 -6.52 -7.67
C PHE A 203 -4.87 -5.95 -6.25
N ASP A 204 -5.06 -6.83 -5.27
CA ASP A 204 -4.98 -6.49 -3.84
C ASP A 204 -3.56 -6.73 -3.32
N PHE A 205 -2.75 -5.68 -3.33
CA PHE A 205 -1.33 -5.81 -2.98
C PHE A 205 -1.12 -6.10 -1.48
N VAL A 206 -2.00 -5.61 -0.60
CA VAL A 206 -1.95 -5.91 0.84
C VAL A 206 -2.13 -7.40 1.08
N GLU A 207 -3.10 -7.99 0.40
CA GLU A 207 -3.36 -9.44 0.50
C GLU A 207 -2.19 -10.26 -0.03
N ILE A 208 -1.60 -9.86 -1.16
CA ILE A 208 -0.41 -10.51 -1.73
C ILE A 208 0.76 -10.48 -0.73
N ILE A 209 1.03 -9.33 -0.13
CA ILE A 209 2.11 -9.18 0.85
C ILE A 209 1.88 -10.07 2.08
N LYS A 210 0.67 -10.08 2.63
CA LYS A 210 0.32 -10.94 3.77
C LYS A 210 0.56 -12.42 3.47
N ARG A 211 0.18 -12.88 2.28
CA ARG A 211 0.41 -14.26 1.85
C ARG A 211 1.89 -14.60 1.73
N ILE A 212 2.70 -13.69 1.16
CA ILE A 212 4.15 -13.87 1.08
C ILE A 212 4.75 -13.96 2.49
N GLU A 213 4.32 -13.09 3.42
CA GLU A 213 4.75 -13.13 4.83
C GLU A 213 4.42 -14.46 5.50
N GLU A 214 3.18 -14.90 5.40
CA GLU A 214 2.69 -16.11 6.07
C GLU A 214 3.32 -17.39 5.49
N LEU A 215 3.41 -17.50 4.18
CA LEU A 215 3.77 -18.77 3.51
C LEU A 215 5.26 -18.94 3.26
N ALA A 216 5.96 -17.87 2.91
CA ALA A 216 7.35 -17.96 2.48
C ALA A 216 8.35 -17.47 3.52
N LEU A 217 7.98 -16.50 4.32
CA LEU A 217 8.89 -15.79 5.20
C LEU A 217 8.75 -16.18 6.67
N ALA A 218 7.63 -16.77 7.07
CA ALA A 218 7.45 -17.27 8.42
C ALA A 218 8.55 -18.29 8.77
N GLY A 219 9.29 -18.03 9.86
CA GLY A 219 10.38 -18.88 10.31
C GLY A 219 11.63 -18.90 9.42
N SER A 220 11.79 -17.96 8.48
CA SER A 220 12.99 -17.87 7.63
C SER A 220 14.23 -17.35 8.35
N GLY A 221 14.07 -16.64 9.47
CA GLY A 221 15.14 -15.91 10.14
C GLY A 221 15.63 -14.66 9.38
N ALA A 222 15.09 -14.40 8.19
CA ALA A 222 15.39 -13.22 7.39
C ALA A 222 14.52 -12.02 7.84
N ASN A 223 14.99 -10.81 7.56
CA ASN A 223 14.17 -9.61 7.69
C ASN A 223 13.10 -9.64 6.59
N VAL A 224 11.87 -9.99 6.98
CA VAL A 224 10.72 -10.16 6.09
C VAL A 224 10.53 -8.96 5.17
N PHE A 225 10.55 -7.77 5.74
CA PHE A 225 10.38 -6.53 5.01
C PHE A 225 11.47 -6.34 3.94
N GLU A 226 12.74 -6.52 4.34
CA GLU A 226 13.88 -6.31 3.44
C GLU A 226 13.85 -7.28 2.25
N GLU A 227 13.48 -8.54 2.48
CA GLU A 227 13.41 -9.54 1.42
C GLU A 227 12.25 -9.28 0.45
N ILE A 228 11.05 -8.95 0.95
CA ILE A 228 9.93 -8.55 0.08
C ILE A 228 10.32 -7.34 -0.76
N PHE A 229 11.00 -6.38 -0.15
CA PHE A 229 11.42 -5.17 -0.82
C PHE A 229 12.41 -5.44 -1.96
N LYS A 230 13.39 -6.33 -1.75
CA LYS A 230 14.33 -6.76 -2.80
C LYS A 230 13.61 -7.45 -3.97
N ILE A 231 12.65 -8.31 -3.65
CA ILE A 231 11.85 -9.01 -4.67
C ILE A 231 11.03 -8.01 -5.51
N ILE A 232 10.37 -7.05 -4.86
CA ILE A 232 9.62 -5.99 -5.54
C ILE A 232 10.55 -5.15 -6.42
N TYR A 233 11.73 -4.81 -5.91
CA TYR A 233 12.72 -4.01 -6.63
C TYR A 233 13.21 -4.70 -7.91
N ALA A 234 13.47 -6.01 -7.83
CA ALA A 234 13.82 -6.84 -9.00
C ALA A 234 12.68 -6.85 -10.04
N LYS A 235 11.43 -6.98 -9.57
CA LYS A 235 10.25 -6.99 -10.44
C LYS A 235 10.04 -5.64 -11.13
N LEU A 236 10.16 -4.53 -10.40
CA LEU A 236 10.03 -3.20 -10.98
C LEU A 236 11.05 -2.94 -12.09
N TYR A 237 12.29 -3.38 -11.87
CA TYR A 237 13.33 -3.27 -12.88
C TYR A 237 12.97 -4.04 -14.16
N ASP A 238 12.52 -5.29 -14.01
CA ASP A 238 12.12 -6.11 -15.14
C ASP A 238 10.96 -5.49 -15.94
N GLU A 239 9.93 -5.00 -15.24
CA GLU A 239 8.79 -4.34 -15.87
C GLU A 239 9.19 -3.06 -16.59
N GLU A 240 10.05 -2.22 -15.98
CA GLU A 240 10.52 -1.00 -16.64
C GLU A 240 11.37 -1.30 -17.88
N MET A 241 12.25 -2.31 -17.79
CA MET A 241 13.06 -2.71 -18.94
C MET A 241 12.21 -3.31 -20.06
N ALA A 242 11.23 -4.16 -19.73
CA ALA A 242 10.31 -4.73 -20.71
C ALA A 242 9.48 -3.63 -21.43
N ARG A 243 9.09 -2.58 -20.70
CA ARG A 243 8.34 -1.45 -21.24
C ARG A 243 9.17 -0.53 -22.14
N LYS A 244 10.41 -0.23 -21.72
CA LYS A 244 11.32 0.68 -22.48
C LYS A 244 11.71 0.14 -23.85
N ARG A 245 11.65 -1.17 -24.05
CA ARG A 245 11.99 -1.78 -25.34
C ARG A 245 10.79 -1.71 -26.27
N ARG A 246 11.01 -1.25 -27.52
CA ARG A 246 9.95 -0.95 -28.52
C ARG A 246 9.13 -2.16 -28.96
N GLU A 247 9.56 -3.35 -28.70
CA GLU A 247 8.84 -4.59 -28.96
C GLU A 247 8.27 -5.10 -27.64
N ASN A 248 7.09 -5.69 -27.70
CA ASN A 248 6.36 -6.27 -26.57
C ASN A 248 7.17 -7.42 -25.95
N GLN A 249 8.16 -7.06 -25.14
CA GLN A 249 9.13 -8.02 -24.60
C GLN A 249 8.57 -8.79 -23.42
N GLU A 250 9.02 -10.02 -23.38
CA GLU A 250 8.78 -10.96 -22.30
C GLU A 250 9.40 -10.45 -21.00
N VAL A 251 8.61 -10.48 -19.91
CA VAL A 251 9.11 -10.24 -18.55
C VAL A 251 9.83 -11.50 -18.04
N LEU A 252 10.97 -11.28 -17.40
CA LEU A 252 11.80 -12.35 -16.86
C LEU A 252 11.41 -12.72 -15.44
N PHE A 253 10.74 -11.81 -14.73
CA PHE A 253 10.27 -12.04 -13.37
C PHE A 253 9.10 -13.02 -13.37
N ARG A 254 9.44 -14.29 -13.32
CA ARG A 254 8.48 -15.40 -13.28
C ARG A 254 9.06 -16.58 -12.54
N LYS A 255 8.21 -17.50 -12.18
CA LYS A 255 8.64 -18.80 -11.68
C LYS A 255 9.19 -19.66 -12.80
N TYR A 256 10.34 -20.25 -12.55
CA TYR A 256 10.94 -21.29 -13.40
C TYR A 256 10.74 -22.66 -12.75
N ARG A 257 10.80 -23.74 -13.54
CA ARG A 257 10.67 -25.10 -13.05
C ARG A 257 11.73 -25.45 -11.99
N ASP A 258 12.97 -25.04 -12.24
CA ASP A 258 14.06 -25.18 -11.29
C ASP A 258 14.08 -23.99 -10.32
N PRO A 259 13.92 -24.22 -9.00
CA PRO A 259 14.02 -23.16 -7.99
C PRO A 259 15.35 -22.39 -8.05
N GLN A 260 16.48 -23.09 -8.35
CA GLN A 260 17.77 -22.44 -8.49
C GLN A 260 17.78 -21.46 -9.67
N LYS A 261 17.21 -21.85 -10.82
CA LYS A 261 17.06 -20.95 -11.97
C LYS A 261 16.20 -19.75 -11.65
N THR A 262 15.10 -19.93 -10.88
CA THR A 262 14.27 -18.82 -10.41
C THR A 262 15.10 -17.83 -9.57
N TYR A 263 15.90 -18.37 -8.65
CA TYR A 263 16.77 -17.55 -7.80
C TYR A 263 17.83 -16.82 -8.64
N ASP A 264 18.52 -17.51 -9.54
CA ASP A 264 19.58 -16.92 -10.37
C ASP A 264 19.05 -15.78 -11.24
N VAL A 265 17.91 -15.97 -11.90
CA VAL A 265 17.30 -14.92 -12.72
C VAL A 265 16.88 -13.72 -11.87
N ILE A 266 16.19 -13.96 -10.77
CA ILE A 266 15.65 -12.84 -9.98
C ILE A 266 16.77 -12.12 -9.21
N ASN A 267 17.72 -12.86 -8.62
CA ASN A 267 18.80 -12.23 -7.86
C ASN A 267 19.91 -11.68 -8.75
N GLU A 268 20.45 -12.50 -9.69
CA GLU A 268 21.64 -12.12 -10.46
C GLU A 268 21.30 -11.26 -11.68
N GLU A 269 20.20 -11.59 -12.40
CA GLU A 269 19.88 -10.86 -13.62
C GLU A 269 18.97 -9.66 -13.38
N LEU A 270 18.05 -9.71 -12.42
CA LEU A 270 17.13 -8.63 -12.17
C LEU A 270 17.56 -7.74 -11.01
N PHE A 271 17.68 -8.27 -9.79
CA PHE A 271 17.99 -7.47 -8.61
C PHE A 271 19.36 -6.77 -8.68
N LYS A 272 20.41 -7.49 -9.09
CA LYS A 272 21.74 -6.87 -9.22
C LYS A 272 21.81 -5.84 -10.35
N LYS A 273 21.06 -6.02 -11.45
CA LYS A 273 20.96 -5.00 -12.49
C LYS A 273 20.13 -3.80 -12.03
N ALA A 274 19.07 -4.03 -11.24
CA ALA A 274 18.29 -2.97 -10.60
C ALA A 274 19.16 -2.09 -9.69
N ILE A 275 20.05 -2.68 -8.89
CA ILE A 275 20.99 -1.91 -8.05
C ILE A 275 21.90 -1.01 -8.90
N LYS A 276 22.35 -1.48 -10.06
CA LYS A 276 23.20 -0.69 -10.97
C LYS A 276 22.45 0.43 -11.66
N GLU A 277 21.21 0.18 -12.07
CA GLU A 277 20.36 1.17 -12.74
C GLU A 277 19.85 2.23 -11.75
N TRP A 278 19.59 1.82 -10.52
CA TRP A 278 19.07 2.66 -9.46
C TRP A 278 20.01 2.59 -8.24
N PRO A 279 21.16 3.26 -8.30
CA PRO A 279 22.09 3.31 -7.18
C PRO A 279 21.41 3.95 -5.95
N ASP A 280 22.03 3.85 -4.80
CA ASP A 280 21.65 4.48 -3.53
C ASP A 280 20.47 3.83 -2.76
N THR A 281 19.71 2.90 -3.36
CA THR A 281 18.68 2.17 -2.65
C THR A 281 19.24 0.93 -1.94
N PHE A 282 20.09 0.17 -2.62
CA PHE A 282 20.79 -1.00 -2.10
C PHE A 282 22.28 -0.91 -2.39
N GLU A 283 23.09 -1.56 -1.56
CA GLU A 283 24.52 -1.67 -1.80
C GLU A 283 24.81 -2.73 -2.87
N SER A 284 25.92 -2.58 -3.59
CA SER A 284 26.36 -3.54 -4.61
C SER A 284 26.55 -4.97 -4.09
N SER A 285 26.83 -5.10 -2.78
CA SER A 285 26.97 -6.36 -2.05
C SER A 285 25.64 -7.01 -1.65
N ASP A 286 24.52 -6.25 -1.70
CA ASP A 286 23.21 -6.76 -1.32
C ASP A 286 22.73 -7.87 -2.27
N ARG A 287 22.04 -8.84 -1.68
CA ARG A 287 21.45 -9.99 -2.37
C ARG A 287 20.16 -10.42 -1.68
N ILE A 288 19.33 -11.13 -2.39
CA ILE A 288 18.19 -11.83 -1.82
C ILE A 288 18.73 -12.97 -0.96
N ARG A 289 18.32 -13.01 0.32
CA ARG A 289 18.82 -13.99 1.32
C ARG A 289 17.90 -15.20 1.48
N LEU A 290 16.75 -15.21 0.79
CA LEU A 290 15.87 -16.37 0.77
C LEU A 290 16.55 -17.55 0.07
N SER A 291 16.24 -18.77 0.51
CA SER A 291 16.62 -19.95 -0.26
C SER A 291 15.87 -19.97 -1.61
N PRO A 292 16.43 -20.67 -2.63
CA PRO A 292 15.77 -20.82 -3.93
C PRO A 292 14.33 -21.32 -3.82
N GLU A 293 14.05 -22.29 -2.93
CA GLU A 293 12.72 -22.85 -2.71
C GLU A 293 11.75 -21.81 -2.15
N ARG A 294 12.19 -21.02 -1.18
CA ARG A 294 11.35 -19.96 -0.58
C ARG A 294 11.06 -18.83 -1.56
N LEU A 295 12.06 -18.41 -2.33
CA LEU A 295 11.86 -17.41 -3.38
C LEU A 295 10.89 -17.94 -4.44
N ASN A 296 11.00 -19.23 -4.80
CA ASN A 296 10.12 -19.89 -5.76
C ASN A 296 8.66 -19.99 -5.29
N ILE A 297 8.39 -19.86 -3.97
CA ILE A 297 7.06 -19.72 -3.40
C ILE A 297 6.54 -18.29 -3.49
N CYS A 298 7.42 -17.29 -3.33
CA CYS A 298 7.04 -15.87 -3.38
C CYS A 298 6.65 -15.40 -4.78
N VAL A 299 7.38 -15.84 -5.79
CA VAL A 299 7.30 -15.35 -7.18
C VAL A 299 5.90 -15.46 -7.78
N PRO A 300 5.16 -16.57 -7.66
CA PRO A 300 3.82 -16.75 -8.23
C PRO A 300 2.80 -15.69 -7.78
N PHE A 301 2.97 -15.14 -6.58
CA PHE A 301 2.07 -14.08 -6.08
C PHE A 301 2.28 -12.75 -6.80
N LEU A 302 3.46 -12.54 -7.37
CA LEU A 302 3.87 -11.28 -7.98
C LEU A 302 3.99 -11.37 -9.50
N GLU A 303 4.27 -12.54 -10.09
CA GLU A 303 4.63 -12.67 -11.52
C GLU A 303 3.53 -12.19 -12.48
N ASN A 304 2.26 -12.27 -12.09
CA ASN A 304 1.12 -11.94 -12.93
C ASN A 304 0.64 -10.49 -12.78
N ILE A 305 1.11 -9.76 -11.78
CA ILE A 305 0.66 -8.40 -11.50
C ILE A 305 1.58 -7.38 -12.15
N ARG A 306 1.05 -6.21 -12.51
CA ARG A 306 1.79 -5.08 -13.04
C ARG A 306 1.97 -4.02 -11.95
N LEU A 307 3.19 -3.87 -11.44
CA LEU A 307 3.51 -2.89 -10.40
C LEU A 307 3.89 -1.52 -10.98
N PHE A 308 4.49 -1.51 -12.17
CA PHE A 308 5.01 -0.28 -12.77
C PHE A 308 3.92 0.39 -13.62
N GLU A 309 3.73 1.71 -13.43
CA GLU A 309 2.71 2.51 -14.13
C GLU A 309 1.29 1.93 -14.05
N THR A 310 0.89 1.53 -12.86
CA THR A 310 -0.52 1.33 -12.55
C THR A 310 -1.25 2.66 -12.77
N GLY A 311 -2.38 2.65 -13.47
CA GLY A 311 -3.08 3.85 -13.96
C GLY A 311 -3.53 4.83 -12.87
N GLN A 312 -4.05 5.98 -13.25
CA GLN A 312 -4.55 7.01 -12.32
C GLN A 312 -5.50 6.42 -11.28
N GLY A 313 -5.07 6.45 -10.00
CA GLY A 313 -5.87 6.04 -8.85
C GLY A 313 -5.55 4.67 -8.26
N GLU A 314 -4.59 3.93 -8.80
CA GLU A 314 -4.12 2.65 -8.24
C GLU A 314 -2.91 2.83 -7.31
N TYR A 315 -2.32 4.01 -7.26
CA TYR A 315 -1.22 4.37 -6.34
C TYR A 315 -1.58 4.13 -4.87
N GLU A 316 -2.85 4.30 -4.53
CA GLU A 316 -3.34 4.06 -3.16
C GLU A 316 -3.26 2.59 -2.76
N ILE A 317 -3.29 1.66 -3.72
CA ILE A 317 -3.16 0.22 -3.48
C ILE A 317 -1.73 -0.11 -3.06
N ILE A 318 -0.76 0.38 -3.82
CA ILE A 318 0.67 0.17 -3.55
C ILE A 318 1.06 0.81 -2.23
N ASP A 319 0.66 2.07 -2.04
CA ASP A 319 0.88 2.81 -0.81
C ASP A 319 0.24 2.12 0.41
N SER A 320 -0.96 1.47 0.28
CA SER A 320 -1.61 0.69 1.35
C SER A 320 -0.78 -0.50 1.78
N ALA A 321 -0.21 -1.21 0.82
CA ALA A 321 0.57 -2.41 1.10
C ALA A 321 1.89 -2.05 1.78
N PHE A 322 2.52 -0.96 1.34
CA PHE A 322 3.72 -0.47 2.02
C PHE A 322 3.41 0.07 3.41
N GLU A 323 2.29 0.77 3.62
CA GLU A 323 1.83 1.16 4.96
C GLU A 323 1.66 -0.07 5.87
N HIS A 324 1.08 -1.17 5.35
CA HIS A 324 0.96 -2.42 6.08
C HIS A 324 2.33 -2.99 6.45
N LEU A 325 3.22 -3.18 5.48
CA LEU A 325 4.59 -3.69 5.69
C LEU A 325 5.37 -2.87 6.72
N ILE A 326 5.27 -1.55 6.62
CA ILE A 326 6.00 -0.65 7.50
C ILE A 326 5.40 -0.67 8.91
N THR A 327 4.07 -0.76 9.03
CA THR A 327 3.39 -0.86 10.32
C THR A 327 3.85 -2.13 11.06
N GLU A 328 3.98 -3.25 10.38
CA GLU A 328 4.49 -4.50 10.96
C GLU A 328 5.96 -4.36 11.42
N VAL A 329 6.83 -3.76 10.61
CA VAL A 329 8.24 -3.52 10.97
C VAL A 329 8.39 -2.55 12.14
N SER A 330 7.48 -1.60 12.25
CA SER A 330 7.50 -0.58 13.32
C SER A 330 6.88 -1.05 14.62
N LYS A 331 6.20 -2.20 14.64
CA LYS A 331 5.71 -2.86 15.86
C LYS A 331 6.91 -3.24 16.74
N GLY A 332 7.34 -2.35 17.60
CA GLY A 332 8.47 -2.53 18.52
C GLY A 332 9.52 -1.43 18.50
N LYS A 333 9.54 -0.56 17.49
CA LYS A 333 10.41 0.63 17.49
C LYS A 333 9.67 1.83 18.09
N LYS A 334 10.15 2.34 19.23
CA LYS A 334 9.56 3.52 19.89
C LYS A 334 9.81 4.78 19.05
N GLY A 335 8.73 5.49 18.67
CA GLY A 335 8.81 6.87 18.18
C GLY A 335 8.70 7.07 16.67
N GLN A 336 8.53 6.04 15.86
CA GLN A 336 8.22 6.18 14.42
C GLN A 336 6.71 6.03 14.21
N TYR A 337 6.05 7.13 13.81
CA TYR A 337 4.61 7.16 13.57
C TYR A 337 4.33 7.50 12.12
N PHE A 338 3.59 6.64 11.42
CA PHE A 338 3.11 6.95 10.08
C PHE A 338 2.00 7.98 10.14
N THR A 339 2.08 8.95 9.24
CA THR A 339 0.99 9.91 9.08
C THR A 339 -0.13 9.24 8.28
N PRO A 340 -1.34 9.08 8.85
CA PRO A 340 -2.46 8.51 8.13
C PRO A 340 -2.78 9.31 6.87
N ARG A 341 -3.16 8.63 5.78
CA ARG A 341 -3.37 9.25 4.46
C ARG A 341 -4.38 10.37 4.45
N HIS A 342 -5.48 10.23 5.17
CA HIS A 342 -6.49 11.28 5.26
C HIS A 342 -5.94 12.56 5.91
N VAL A 343 -4.97 12.45 6.84
CA VAL A 343 -4.23 13.60 7.38
C VAL A 343 -3.33 14.21 6.31
N ILE A 344 -2.57 13.38 5.59
CA ILE A 344 -1.68 13.84 4.51
C ILE A 344 -2.50 14.56 3.43
N LYS A 345 -3.60 13.97 2.97
CA LYS A 345 -4.48 14.55 1.95
C LYS A 345 -5.05 15.90 2.39
N MET A 346 -5.49 16.02 3.64
CA MET A 346 -5.91 17.29 4.23
C MET A 346 -4.78 18.34 4.15
N CYS A 347 -3.56 17.99 4.59
CA CYS A 347 -2.43 18.91 4.59
C CYS A 347 -2.07 19.38 3.19
N VAL A 348 -1.99 18.46 2.23
CA VAL A 348 -1.69 18.76 0.82
C VAL A 348 -2.79 19.65 0.22
N LYS A 349 -4.06 19.35 0.47
CA LYS A 349 -5.20 20.14 -0.02
C LYS A 349 -5.17 21.57 0.55
N MET A 350 -4.87 21.73 1.85
CA MET A 350 -4.80 23.04 2.50
C MET A 350 -3.64 23.89 1.99
N LEU A 351 -2.46 23.30 1.77
CA LEU A 351 -1.29 24.03 1.26
C LEU A 351 -1.29 24.20 -0.26
N ASN A 352 -2.05 23.39 -0.99
CA ASN A 352 -2.29 23.49 -2.43
C ASN A 352 -1.01 23.70 -3.27
N PRO A 353 -0.09 22.71 -3.32
CA PRO A 353 1.17 22.80 -4.05
C PRO A 353 0.96 22.96 -5.55
N LYS A 354 1.86 23.70 -6.21
CA LYS A 354 1.86 23.98 -7.65
C LYS A 354 3.01 23.26 -8.36
N ALA A 355 2.95 23.23 -9.69
CA ALA A 355 3.90 22.50 -10.53
C ALA A 355 5.32 23.11 -10.56
N ASP A 356 5.49 24.34 -10.14
CA ASP A 356 6.75 25.08 -10.13
C ASP A 356 7.30 25.32 -8.71
N GLU A 357 6.69 24.72 -7.70
CA GLU A 357 7.09 24.88 -6.30
C GLU A 357 8.00 23.73 -5.81
N TYR A 358 9.08 24.10 -5.12
CA TYR A 358 9.98 23.17 -4.44
C TYR A 358 9.42 22.75 -3.08
N ILE A 359 9.41 21.45 -2.83
CA ILE A 359 8.77 20.86 -1.65
C ILE A 359 9.77 19.99 -0.89
N ILE A 360 9.81 20.16 0.43
CA ILE A 360 10.66 19.34 1.31
C ILE A 360 9.86 18.71 2.44
N ASP A 361 10.22 17.45 2.76
CA ASP A 361 9.90 16.80 4.02
C ASP A 361 11.23 16.45 4.75
N PRO A 362 11.61 17.20 5.79
CA PRO A 362 12.87 16.98 6.51
C PRO A 362 12.86 15.79 7.48
N ALA A 363 11.76 15.07 7.60
CA ALA A 363 11.61 13.82 8.35
C ALA A 363 10.66 12.90 7.58
N CYS A 364 11.04 12.55 6.34
CA CYS A 364 10.09 12.04 5.33
C CYS A 364 9.55 10.64 5.63
N GLY A 365 10.18 9.87 6.50
CA GLY A 365 9.77 8.52 6.79
C GLY A 365 9.66 7.71 5.50
N SER A 366 8.47 7.15 5.24
CA SER A 366 8.18 6.43 4.00
C SER A 366 7.89 7.33 2.78
N GLY A 367 7.99 8.64 2.90
CA GLY A 367 7.73 9.58 1.81
C GLY A 367 6.25 9.90 1.55
N GLY A 368 5.36 9.60 2.50
CA GLY A 368 3.91 9.78 2.31
C GLY A 368 3.50 11.19 1.91
N PHE A 369 4.06 12.24 2.54
CA PHE A 369 3.79 13.63 2.14
C PHE A 369 4.28 13.94 0.73
N LEU A 370 5.48 13.49 0.37
CA LEU A 370 6.05 13.70 -0.97
C LEU A 370 5.20 13.01 -2.04
N LEU A 371 4.83 11.77 -1.79
CA LEU A 371 4.03 10.95 -2.70
C LEU A 371 2.65 11.59 -2.97
N HIS A 372 1.91 11.94 -1.93
CA HIS A 372 0.59 12.55 -2.10
C HIS A 372 0.65 13.98 -2.67
N THR A 373 1.72 14.72 -2.39
CA THR A 373 1.98 16.01 -3.04
C THR A 373 2.20 15.82 -4.54
N MET A 374 3.03 14.86 -4.92
CA MET A 374 3.28 14.51 -6.32
C MET A 374 1.99 14.22 -7.07
N TYR A 375 1.14 13.35 -6.52
CA TYR A 375 -0.15 13.01 -7.14
C TYR A 375 -1.09 14.21 -7.23
N SER A 376 -1.17 15.02 -6.18
CA SER A 376 -2.00 16.22 -6.20
C SER A 376 -1.58 17.17 -7.32
N VAL A 377 -0.30 17.39 -7.51
CA VAL A 377 0.21 18.26 -8.58
C VAL A 377 -0.01 17.62 -9.96
N TRP A 378 0.23 16.32 -10.10
CA TRP A 378 -0.02 15.61 -11.36
C TRP A 378 -1.48 15.69 -11.79
N ASP A 379 -2.41 15.43 -10.89
CA ASP A 379 -3.84 15.41 -11.22
C ASP A 379 -4.35 16.79 -11.59
N ASN A 380 -3.89 17.83 -10.89
CA ASN A 380 -4.37 19.19 -11.08
C ASN A 380 -3.67 19.95 -12.22
N PHE A 381 -2.37 19.72 -12.46
CA PHE A 381 -1.57 20.59 -13.31
C PHE A 381 -0.83 19.88 -14.45
N LEU A 382 -0.46 18.61 -14.33
CA LEU A 382 0.45 17.94 -15.26
C LEU A 382 -0.26 16.85 -16.07
N LYS A 383 -0.32 17.02 -17.39
CA LYS A 383 -1.09 16.14 -18.28
C LYS A 383 -0.24 15.14 -19.05
N THR A 384 1.08 15.31 -19.11
CA THR A 384 1.98 14.42 -19.84
C THR A 384 2.93 13.67 -18.92
N ASP A 385 3.30 12.45 -19.28
CA ASP A 385 4.22 11.63 -18.48
C ASP A 385 5.60 12.29 -18.36
N ALA A 386 6.07 12.96 -19.41
CA ALA A 386 7.33 13.69 -19.37
C ALA A 386 7.32 14.82 -18.33
N ALA A 387 6.24 15.63 -18.27
CA ALA A 387 6.10 16.69 -17.28
C ALA A 387 5.97 16.14 -15.85
N ARG A 388 5.28 15.00 -15.68
CA ARG A 388 5.15 14.30 -14.39
C ARG A 388 6.50 13.82 -13.87
N LYS A 389 7.31 13.19 -14.73
CA LYS A 389 8.66 12.73 -14.38
C LYS A 389 9.59 13.89 -14.06
N ASP A 390 9.57 14.96 -14.86
CA ASP A 390 10.37 16.16 -14.59
C ASP A 390 10.02 16.76 -13.22
N TYR A 391 8.73 16.89 -12.91
CA TYR A 391 8.28 17.36 -11.61
C TYR A 391 8.78 16.48 -10.47
N ALA A 392 8.56 15.17 -10.57
CA ALA A 392 8.95 14.20 -9.55
C ALA A 392 10.47 14.21 -9.30
N GLY A 393 11.27 14.31 -10.35
CA GLY A 393 12.73 14.32 -10.27
C GLY A 393 13.36 15.65 -9.86
N LYS A 394 12.61 16.77 -9.89
CA LYS A 394 13.18 18.11 -9.71
C LYS A 394 12.69 18.83 -8.46
N TYR A 395 11.42 18.69 -8.10
CA TYR A 395 10.78 19.58 -7.14
C TYR A 395 10.53 18.95 -5.75
N LEU A 396 10.69 17.64 -5.61
CA LEU A 396 10.39 16.89 -4.37
C LEU A 396 11.66 16.47 -3.66
N TYR A 397 11.79 16.84 -2.38
CA TYR A 397 12.96 16.57 -1.55
C TYR A 397 12.56 15.92 -0.25
N GLY A 398 13.27 14.85 0.15
CA GLY A 398 13.07 14.14 1.40
C GLY A 398 14.37 13.93 2.15
N LEU A 399 14.35 14.12 3.45
CA LEU A 399 15.45 13.78 4.33
C LEU A 399 14.95 12.83 5.40
N ASP A 400 15.72 11.80 5.71
CA ASP A 400 15.47 10.95 6.88
C ASP A 400 16.77 10.48 7.49
N PHE A 401 16.77 10.31 8.80
CA PHE A 401 17.93 9.80 9.54
C PHE A 401 18.04 8.26 9.44
N ASP A 402 16.90 7.57 9.36
CA ASP A 402 16.84 6.11 9.26
C ASP A 402 17.01 5.66 7.80
N ASP A 403 18.07 4.92 7.53
CA ASP A 403 18.38 4.44 6.18
C ASP A 403 17.31 3.50 5.61
N ASN A 404 16.64 2.72 6.46
CA ASN A 404 15.53 1.87 6.01
C ASN A 404 14.35 2.73 5.52
N MET A 405 14.02 3.80 6.25
CA MET A 405 12.95 4.72 5.83
C MET A 405 13.31 5.43 4.53
N ARG A 406 14.54 5.88 4.37
CA ARG A 406 15.04 6.45 3.11
C ARG A 406 14.84 5.47 1.95
N ARG A 407 15.30 4.23 2.08
CA ARG A 407 15.16 3.18 1.05
C ARG A 407 13.70 2.91 0.70
N ILE A 408 12.82 2.86 1.70
CA ILE A 408 11.38 2.71 1.51
C ILE A 408 10.80 3.88 0.74
N SER A 409 11.14 5.10 1.15
CA SER A 409 10.67 6.31 0.48
C SER A 409 11.12 6.36 -0.98
N GLN A 410 12.38 6.03 -1.25
CA GLN A 410 12.91 5.96 -2.62
C GLN A 410 12.16 4.93 -3.48
N ALA A 411 11.87 3.75 -2.92
CA ALA A 411 11.13 2.73 -3.64
C ALA A 411 9.69 3.13 -3.92
N LEU A 412 9.00 3.69 -2.95
CA LEU A 412 7.64 4.19 -3.15
C LEU A 412 7.57 5.27 -4.22
N MET A 413 8.52 6.21 -4.18
CA MET A 413 8.62 7.26 -5.18
C MET A 413 8.99 6.71 -6.57
N LEU A 414 9.83 5.66 -6.64
CA LEU A 414 10.14 4.97 -7.90
C LEU A 414 8.91 4.28 -8.49
N ILE A 415 8.19 3.51 -7.68
CA ILE A 415 6.95 2.81 -8.08
C ILE A 415 5.92 3.82 -8.58
N ALA A 416 5.83 4.95 -7.91
CA ALA A 416 4.87 6.00 -8.22
C ALA A 416 5.20 6.78 -9.51
N GLY A 417 6.42 6.75 -10.02
CA GLY A 417 6.78 7.42 -11.27
C GLY A 417 8.09 8.20 -11.25
N ASP A 418 9.06 7.74 -10.44
CA ASP A 418 10.47 8.17 -10.49
C ASP A 418 10.84 9.45 -9.73
N GLY A 419 10.19 9.68 -8.57
CA GLY A 419 10.54 10.78 -7.65
C GLY A 419 11.66 10.50 -6.65
N ARG A 420 12.49 9.46 -6.84
CA ARG A 420 13.49 8.99 -5.85
C ARG A 420 14.75 9.85 -5.72
N HIS A 421 15.03 10.71 -6.69
CA HIS A 421 16.33 11.35 -6.89
C HIS A 421 16.79 12.24 -5.74
N HIS A 422 15.86 12.86 -5.01
CA HIS A 422 16.18 13.81 -3.95
C HIS A 422 15.75 13.34 -2.55
N ILE A 423 15.91 12.04 -2.29
CA ILE A 423 15.64 11.46 -0.97
C ILE A 423 16.96 10.98 -0.37
N PHE A 424 17.39 11.66 0.70
CA PHE A 424 18.73 11.49 1.27
C PHE A 424 18.67 11.02 2.71
N LYS A 425 19.66 10.21 3.10
CA LYS A 425 19.90 9.87 4.50
C LYS A 425 20.65 11.01 5.16
N ARG A 426 19.94 11.86 5.93
CA ARG A 426 20.56 13.00 6.63
C ARG A 426 19.88 13.24 7.98
N ASN A 427 20.68 13.66 8.96
CA ASN A 427 20.15 14.25 10.17
C ASN A 427 19.76 15.70 9.89
N SER A 428 18.50 15.95 9.68
CA SER A 428 17.98 17.29 9.33
C SER A 428 18.21 18.33 10.41
N LEU A 429 18.39 17.90 11.67
CA LEU A 429 18.60 18.79 12.81
C LEU A 429 20.07 19.18 13.02
N ASP A 430 21.03 18.42 12.50
CA ASP A 430 22.44 18.62 12.80
C ASP A 430 23.22 19.18 11.62
N ALA A 431 23.61 20.42 11.68
CA ALA A 431 24.44 21.07 10.66
C ALA A 431 25.79 20.36 10.43
N ARG A 432 26.32 19.63 11.43
CA ARG A 432 27.58 18.88 11.30
C ARG A 432 27.45 17.67 10.35
N ASP A 433 26.25 17.11 10.20
CA ASP A 433 25.98 15.98 9.33
C ASP A 433 26.16 16.32 7.83
N TRP A 434 26.28 17.61 7.50
CA TRP A 434 26.42 18.10 6.13
C TRP A 434 27.89 18.27 5.68
N GLN A 435 28.87 17.96 6.53
CA GLN A 435 30.27 18.21 6.25
C GLN A 435 31.06 17.00 5.73
N GLY A 436 30.52 15.79 5.88
CA GLY A 436 31.15 14.53 5.44
C GLY A 436 31.05 14.28 3.94
N GLU A 437 31.91 13.38 3.42
CA GLU A 437 31.85 12.92 2.01
C GLU A 437 30.50 12.26 1.68
N GLU A 438 29.90 11.55 2.65
CA GLU A 438 28.60 10.89 2.57
C GLU A 438 27.40 11.87 2.41
N SER A 439 27.65 13.19 2.48
CA SER A 439 26.63 14.23 2.24
C SER A 439 26.77 14.93 0.89
N GLU A 440 27.73 14.54 0.06
CA GLU A 440 28.03 15.26 -1.20
C GLU A 440 26.85 15.24 -2.18
N ASP A 441 26.17 14.13 -2.34
CA ASP A 441 24.97 13.98 -3.18
C ASP A 441 23.86 14.95 -2.76
N ALA A 442 23.54 15.01 -1.47
CA ALA A 442 22.56 15.93 -0.91
C ALA A 442 22.99 17.40 -1.06
N ARG A 443 24.28 17.69 -0.82
CA ARG A 443 24.83 19.05 -0.99
C ARG A 443 24.75 19.51 -2.43
N VAL A 444 25.08 18.66 -3.38
CA VAL A 444 24.98 18.97 -4.83
C VAL A 444 23.53 19.28 -5.20
N ALA A 445 22.58 18.43 -4.80
CA ALA A 445 21.18 18.60 -5.09
C ALA A 445 20.58 19.88 -4.47
N LEU A 446 20.97 20.20 -3.22
CA LEU A 446 20.41 21.34 -2.48
C LEU A 446 21.15 22.65 -2.69
N ARG A 447 22.30 22.66 -3.36
CA ARG A 447 23.13 23.87 -3.53
C ARG A 447 22.39 25.04 -4.21
N SER A 448 21.54 24.76 -5.19
CA SER A 448 20.73 25.76 -5.86
C SER A 448 19.61 26.35 -5.01
N LEU A 449 19.24 25.62 -3.95
CA LEU A 449 18.16 25.96 -3.01
C LEU A 449 18.69 26.63 -1.73
N LEU A 450 19.96 26.96 -1.63
CA LEU A 450 20.48 27.74 -0.52
C LEU A 450 19.99 29.19 -0.64
N ILE A 451 19.58 29.78 0.49
CA ILE A 451 19.25 31.22 0.54
C ILE A 451 20.51 32.03 0.25
N LYS A 452 20.43 32.90 -0.78
CA LYS A 452 21.56 33.70 -1.28
C LYS A 452 21.59 35.13 -0.76
N SER A 453 20.50 35.63 -0.19
CA SER A 453 20.33 37.00 0.28
C SER A 453 19.55 37.05 1.59
N GLY A 454 19.69 38.11 2.35
CA GLY A 454 19.04 38.34 3.62
C GLY A 454 20.04 38.44 4.78
N ASN A 455 19.58 38.72 5.98
CA ASN A 455 20.33 38.78 7.23
C ASN A 455 20.99 37.46 7.68
N VAL A 456 21.15 36.51 6.78
CA VAL A 456 21.96 35.30 7.02
C VAL A 456 23.42 35.74 6.90
N SER A 457 24.01 35.98 8.03
CA SER A 457 25.23 36.72 8.23
C SER A 457 26.49 36.15 7.57
N ASP A 458 26.46 34.96 6.97
CA ASP A 458 27.56 34.45 6.17
C ASP A 458 27.12 33.37 5.19
N ASN A 459 27.16 33.71 3.94
CA ASN A 459 26.84 32.76 2.84
C ASN A 459 27.77 31.52 2.87
N LYS A 460 29.00 31.67 3.45
CA LYS A 460 29.96 30.56 3.62
C LYS A 460 29.50 29.58 4.69
N GLU A 461 29.03 30.06 5.84
CA GLU A 461 28.52 29.20 6.90
C GLU A 461 27.31 28.40 6.45
N ASN A 462 26.37 29.04 5.72
CA ASN A 462 25.21 28.33 5.18
C ASN A 462 25.59 27.30 4.11
N GLN A 463 26.63 27.53 3.34
CA GLN A 463 27.16 26.52 2.38
C GLN A 463 27.77 25.29 3.08
N LEU A 464 28.20 25.43 4.33
CA LEU A 464 28.73 24.32 5.13
C LEU A 464 27.62 23.59 5.91
N THR A 465 26.60 24.33 6.34
CA THR A 465 25.58 23.83 7.27
C THR A 465 24.27 23.42 6.60
N PHE A 466 24.00 23.91 5.40
CA PHE A 466 22.73 23.72 4.70
C PHE A 466 21.50 24.01 5.58
N ARG A 467 21.63 24.97 6.49
CA ARG A 467 20.60 25.30 7.45
C ARG A 467 19.45 26.08 6.80
N TYR A 468 19.76 27.14 6.08
CA TYR A 468 18.78 28.03 5.49
C TYR A 468 18.57 27.70 4.02
N LEU A 469 17.38 27.16 3.72
CA LEU A 469 17.00 26.70 2.39
C LEU A 469 15.86 27.56 1.83
N ASN A 470 15.57 27.41 0.56
CA ASN A 470 14.63 28.25 -0.18
C ASN A 470 13.46 27.43 -0.76
N PHE A 471 12.89 26.53 0.06
CA PHE A 471 11.73 25.74 -0.33
C PHE A 471 10.45 26.56 -0.27
N ASP A 472 9.54 26.33 -1.22
CA ASP A 472 8.23 26.96 -1.25
C ASP A 472 7.28 26.36 -0.22
N ILE A 473 7.34 25.05 -0.08
CA ILE A 473 6.47 24.28 0.83
C ILE A 473 7.28 23.28 1.63
N LEU A 474 6.90 23.17 2.92
CA LEU A 474 7.36 22.08 3.78
C LEU A 474 6.16 21.35 4.37
N LEU A 475 6.19 20.03 4.30
CA LEU A 475 5.20 19.14 4.93
C LEU A 475 5.95 18.09 5.72
N THR A 476 5.66 17.94 7.02
CA THR A 476 6.40 16.97 7.83
C THR A 476 5.62 16.47 9.06
N ASN A 477 5.92 15.26 9.47
CA ASN A 477 5.53 14.68 10.74
C ASN A 477 6.79 14.23 11.50
N PRO A 478 7.45 15.14 12.23
CA PRO A 478 8.70 14.83 12.91
C PRO A 478 8.48 13.86 14.08
N PRO A 479 9.53 13.14 14.53
CA PRO A 479 9.43 12.24 15.68
C PRO A 479 9.08 12.99 16.96
N PHE A 480 8.03 12.54 17.67
CA PHE A 480 7.57 13.16 18.93
C PHE A 480 8.36 12.69 20.14
N ALA A 481 8.87 11.48 20.10
CA ALA A 481 9.58 10.88 21.21
C ALA A 481 11.10 11.15 21.14
N GLY A 482 11.68 11.27 22.30
CA GLY A 482 13.13 11.42 22.49
C GLY A 482 13.57 12.88 22.59
N GLU A 483 14.28 13.13 23.66
CA GLU A 483 14.98 14.37 23.89
C GLU A 483 16.37 14.32 23.24
N ASN A 484 16.87 15.46 22.84
CA ASN A 484 18.25 15.60 22.36
C ASN A 484 19.10 16.24 23.42
N PRO A 485 20.12 15.54 23.97
CA PRO A 485 21.02 16.07 24.97
C PRO A 485 22.31 16.67 24.36
N ASP A 486 22.53 16.56 23.04
CA ASP A 486 23.76 17.04 22.38
C ASP A 486 23.86 18.57 22.43
N GLN A 487 24.70 19.06 23.29
CA GLN A 487 24.89 20.49 23.48
C GLN A 487 25.44 21.21 22.22
N GLY A 488 26.19 20.50 21.37
CA GLY A 488 26.70 21.04 20.10
C GLY A 488 25.57 21.27 19.10
N LEU A 489 24.56 20.35 19.07
CA LEU A 489 23.37 20.51 18.29
C LEU A 489 22.43 21.58 18.87
N LEU A 490 22.18 21.54 20.19
CA LEU A 490 21.24 22.45 20.84
C LEU A 490 21.66 23.93 20.72
N ARG A 491 22.98 24.21 20.72
CA ARG A 491 23.50 25.58 20.51
C ARG A 491 23.07 26.20 19.18
N GLN A 492 22.75 25.40 18.19
CA GLN A 492 22.35 25.85 16.86
C GLN A 492 20.91 26.40 16.82
N TYR A 493 20.10 26.16 17.87
CA TYR A 493 18.68 26.48 17.90
C TYR A 493 18.31 27.54 18.93
N GLU A 494 17.45 28.50 18.52
CA GLU A 494 16.90 29.52 19.43
C GLU A 494 15.95 28.88 20.44
N LEU A 495 15.05 27.97 19.97
CA LEU A 495 14.09 27.26 20.82
C LEU A 495 14.73 26.29 21.83
N ALA A 496 16.02 25.98 21.68
CA ALA A 496 16.78 25.21 22.64
C ALA A 496 17.39 26.09 23.78
N LYS A 497 17.17 27.40 23.74
CA LYS A 497 17.70 28.33 24.74
C LYS A 497 16.60 28.83 25.67
N LYS A 498 16.94 29.09 26.92
CA LYS A 498 16.11 29.77 27.91
C LYS A 498 17.00 30.82 28.62
N ASP A 499 16.56 32.07 28.64
CA ASP A 499 17.26 33.17 29.25
C ASP A 499 18.75 33.27 28.78
N GLY A 500 18.96 33.04 27.45
CA GLY A 500 20.30 33.06 26.82
C GLY A 500 21.15 31.80 27.09
N ARG A 501 20.70 30.85 27.90
CA ARG A 501 21.42 29.60 28.21
C ARG A 501 20.83 28.41 27.46
N VAL A 502 21.69 27.56 26.93
CA VAL A 502 21.29 26.30 26.28
C VAL A 502 20.74 25.35 27.33
N ARG A 503 19.57 24.76 27.06
CA ARG A 503 18.93 23.76 27.92
C ARG A 503 19.73 22.45 27.89
N ASN A 504 19.63 21.64 28.94
CA ASN A 504 20.32 20.36 29.01
C ASN A 504 19.82 19.36 27.98
N ASN A 505 18.52 19.39 27.69
CA ASN A 505 17.85 18.56 26.72
C ASN A 505 16.62 19.27 26.14
N VAL A 506 16.24 18.95 24.91
CA VAL A 506 15.06 19.49 24.24
C VAL A 506 14.43 18.38 23.40
N GLU A 507 13.11 18.32 23.43
CA GLU A 507 12.34 17.37 22.62
C GLU A 507 12.56 17.65 21.13
N ARG A 508 12.75 16.59 20.33
CA ARG A 508 13.11 16.71 18.90
C ARG A 508 12.10 17.51 18.09
N HIS A 509 10.81 17.31 18.31
CA HIS A 509 9.77 18.02 17.57
C HIS A 509 9.83 19.55 17.78
N ILE A 510 10.37 20.04 18.91
CA ILE A 510 10.57 21.48 19.14
C ILE A 510 11.66 22.01 18.21
N LEU A 511 12.77 21.27 18.07
CA LEU A 511 13.85 21.65 17.16
C LEU A 511 13.39 21.60 15.68
N PHE A 512 12.50 20.66 15.34
CA PHE A 512 11.92 20.58 14.02
C PHE A 512 11.01 21.77 13.67
N ILE A 513 10.38 22.43 14.65
CA ILE A 513 9.61 23.66 14.40
C ILE A 513 10.54 24.76 13.83
N GLU A 514 11.67 24.99 14.49
CA GLU A 514 12.66 26.00 14.03
C GLU A 514 13.29 25.56 12.71
N ARG A 515 13.74 24.30 12.59
CA ARG A 515 14.33 23.76 11.37
C ARG A 515 13.40 23.85 10.16
N SER A 516 12.11 23.64 10.36
CA SER A 516 11.10 23.75 9.30
C SER A 516 11.01 25.18 8.77
N LEU A 517 11.05 26.17 9.64
CA LEU A 517 11.06 27.58 9.22
C LEU A 517 12.38 28.00 8.58
N ASP A 518 13.52 27.44 9.02
CA ASP A 518 14.82 27.68 8.39
C ASP A 518 14.87 27.12 6.96
N ALA A 519 14.17 26.01 6.69
CA ALA A 519 14.16 25.37 5.38
C ALA A 519 13.23 26.03 4.35
N VAL A 520 12.27 26.84 4.81
CA VAL A 520 11.27 27.48 3.95
C VAL A 520 11.68 28.92 3.61
N ARG A 521 11.50 29.35 2.36
CA ARG A 521 11.77 30.72 1.93
C ARG A 521 10.85 31.75 2.62
N PRO A 522 11.23 33.03 2.66
CA PRO A 522 10.29 34.10 3.02
C PRO A 522 9.03 34.04 2.15
N GLY A 523 7.85 34.16 2.77
CA GLY A 523 6.54 34.01 2.12
C GLY A 523 6.15 32.55 1.80
N GLY A 524 7.03 31.56 1.95
CA GLY A 524 6.72 30.15 1.80
C GLY A 524 5.86 29.63 2.95
N ARG A 525 5.29 28.43 2.77
CA ARG A 525 4.31 27.87 3.70
C ARG A 525 4.65 26.47 4.16
N LEU A 526 4.15 26.08 5.33
CA LEU A 526 4.44 24.76 5.86
C LEU A 526 3.25 24.18 6.66
N GLY A 527 3.22 22.85 6.72
CA GLY A 527 2.34 22.06 7.56
C GLY A 527 3.16 21.09 8.41
N ILE A 528 3.06 21.20 9.71
CA ILE A 528 3.81 20.35 10.64
C ILE A 528 2.87 19.67 11.62
N VAL A 529 3.01 18.35 11.76
CA VAL A 529 2.26 17.57 12.77
C VAL A 529 3.01 17.65 14.09
N LEU A 530 2.31 18.01 15.16
CA LEU A 530 2.89 18.24 16.47
C LEU A 530 2.06 17.60 17.58
N PRO A 531 2.67 17.22 18.73
CA PRO A 531 1.91 16.96 19.94
C PRO A 531 1.06 18.17 20.32
N GLN A 532 -0.21 17.95 20.67
CA GLN A 532 -1.14 19.01 21.05
C GLN A 532 -0.59 19.90 22.20
N GLY A 533 0.22 19.31 23.07
CA GLY A 533 0.87 20.01 24.20
C GLY A 533 1.67 21.25 23.81
N VAL A 534 2.27 21.26 22.62
CA VAL A 534 3.01 22.44 22.10
C VAL A 534 2.10 23.66 21.97
N LEU A 535 0.83 23.43 21.62
CA LEU A 535 -0.12 24.50 21.33
C LEU A 535 -0.97 24.92 22.53
N ASN A 536 -1.08 24.11 23.58
CA ASN A 536 -1.97 24.37 24.70
C ASN A 536 -1.34 24.36 26.10
N ASN A 537 -0.12 23.79 26.27
CA ASN A 537 0.55 23.79 27.58
C ASN A 537 1.18 25.17 27.88
N THR A 538 1.07 25.61 29.13
CA THR A 538 1.64 26.88 29.58
C THR A 538 3.17 26.91 29.45
N ASN A 539 3.84 25.82 29.78
CA ASN A 539 5.32 25.74 29.67
C ASN A 539 5.85 25.82 28.25
N MET A 540 4.96 25.69 27.24
CA MET A 540 5.30 25.79 25.81
C MET A 540 4.92 27.15 25.20
N GLU A 541 4.51 28.13 26.03
CA GLU A 541 4.12 29.47 25.60
C GLU A 541 5.23 30.18 24.82
N TYR A 542 6.47 30.04 25.26
CA TYR A 542 7.65 30.61 24.58
C TYR A 542 7.80 30.18 23.12
N ILE A 543 7.32 28.96 22.76
CA ILE A 543 7.34 28.48 21.36
C ILE A 543 6.31 29.25 20.56
N ARG A 544 5.11 29.46 21.12
CA ARG A 544 4.04 30.20 20.46
C ARG A 544 4.39 31.67 20.24
N GLU A 545 4.98 32.30 21.24
CA GLU A 545 5.51 33.67 21.14
C GLU A 545 6.59 33.78 20.07
N TRP A 546 7.55 32.85 20.07
CA TRP A 546 8.60 32.80 19.06
C TRP A 546 8.04 32.64 17.65
N LEU A 547 7.02 31.76 17.48
CA LEU A 547 6.36 31.53 16.21
C LEU A 547 5.68 32.78 15.65
N PHE A 548 4.98 33.57 16.48
CA PHE A 548 4.34 34.82 16.05
C PHE A 548 5.34 35.80 15.43
N GLY A 549 6.55 35.83 15.94
CA GLY A 549 7.63 36.68 15.40
C GLY A 549 8.25 36.15 14.09
N LYS A 550 8.07 34.89 13.77
CA LYS A 550 8.72 34.24 12.59
C LYS A 550 7.77 33.92 11.45
N ALA A 551 6.49 33.66 11.77
CA ALA A 551 5.51 33.24 10.76
C ALA A 551 4.09 33.63 11.12
N ARG A 552 3.23 33.80 10.08
CA ARG A 552 1.79 33.87 10.21
C ARG A 552 1.26 32.46 10.49
N ILE A 553 0.47 32.33 11.56
CA ILE A 553 -0.28 31.09 11.79
C ILE A 553 -1.51 31.12 10.87
N LEU A 554 -1.55 30.21 9.90
CA LEU A 554 -2.65 30.09 8.95
C LEU A 554 -3.82 29.29 9.55
N ALA A 555 -3.47 28.13 10.15
CA ALA A 555 -4.46 27.24 10.72
C ALA A 555 -3.87 26.38 11.84
N VAL A 556 -4.74 25.96 12.76
CA VAL A 556 -4.50 24.90 13.75
C VAL A 556 -5.62 23.88 13.64
N VAL A 557 -5.28 22.65 13.29
CA VAL A 557 -6.24 21.54 13.19
C VAL A 557 -5.91 20.50 14.26
N GLY A 558 -6.74 20.42 15.30
CA GLY A 558 -6.68 19.37 16.31
C GLY A 558 -7.18 18.05 15.73
N LEU A 559 -6.37 17.00 15.76
CA LEU A 559 -6.75 15.68 15.24
C LEU A 559 -7.48 14.86 16.30
N HIS A 560 -8.37 13.96 15.85
CA HIS A 560 -9.05 13.04 16.75
C HIS A 560 -8.07 12.09 17.43
N GLY A 561 -8.34 11.73 18.70
CA GLY A 561 -7.42 10.89 19.49
C GLY A 561 -7.10 9.52 18.90
N ASN A 562 -7.95 9.00 18.03
CA ASN A 562 -7.75 7.71 17.36
C ASN A 562 -6.97 7.81 16.04
N THR A 563 -6.71 9.00 15.53
CA THR A 563 -6.08 9.19 14.21
C THR A 563 -4.76 8.43 14.07
N PHE A 564 -3.94 8.42 15.13
CA PHE A 564 -2.63 7.73 15.14
C PHE A 564 -2.63 6.38 15.85
N LYS A 565 -3.80 5.81 16.18
CA LYS A 565 -3.87 4.44 16.72
C LYS A 565 -3.32 3.40 15.70
N PRO A 566 -2.74 2.28 16.17
CA PRO A 566 -2.67 1.73 17.53
C PRO A 566 -1.56 2.31 18.45
N HIS A 567 -0.84 3.32 17.98
CA HIS A 567 0.22 3.92 18.80
C HIS A 567 -0.34 4.67 20.01
N PRO A 568 0.41 4.75 21.13
CA PRO A 568 -0.12 5.32 22.37
C PRO A 568 -0.50 6.79 22.20
N GLY A 569 -1.65 7.09 22.79
CA GLY A 569 -2.54 8.22 22.65
C GLY A 569 -2.04 9.63 22.89
N THR A 570 -0.92 10.03 22.32
CA THR A 570 -0.57 11.46 22.26
C THR A 570 -1.55 12.14 21.29
N LYS A 571 -2.40 13.02 21.81
CA LYS A 571 -3.23 13.88 20.95
C LYS A 571 -2.31 14.76 20.13
N THR A 572 -2.59 14.85 18.84
CA THR A 572 -1.81 15.59 17.87
C THR A 572 -2.63 16.70 17.24
N SER A 573 -1.94 17.68 16.73
CA SER A 573 -2.49 18.75 15.93
C SER A 573 -1.60 19.02 14.71
N VAL A 574 -2.18 19.51 13.63
CA VAL A 574 -1.42 20.03 12.50
C VAL A 574 -1.40 21.56 12.60
N LEU A 575 -0.20 22.12 12.59
CA LEU A 575 0.04 23.55 12.57
C LEU A 575 0.42 23.97 11.15
N PHE A 576 -0.33 24.92 10.59
CA PHE A 576 -0.05 25.50 9.27
C PHE A 576 0.46 26.92 9.44
N LEU A 577 1.61 27.19 8.82
CA LEU A 577 2.32 28.47 8.93
C LEU A 577 2.65 29.01 7.54
N GLN A 578 2.77 30.34 7.45
CA GLN A 578 3.41 31.04 6.35
C GLN A 578 4.54 31.90 6.91
N LYS A 579 5.77 31.65 6.49
CA LYS A 579 6.92 32.43 6.94
C LYS A 579 6.76 33.89 6.51
N TRP A 580 7.01 34.84 7.41
CA TRP A 580 6.93 36.24 7.07
C TRP A 580 7.87 36.58 5.92
N ALA A 581 7.44 37.45 4.99
CA ALA A 581 8.31 38.02 3.97
C ALA A 581 9.28 39.03 4.61
N GLU A 582 10.46 39.25 3.99
CA GLU A 582 11.50 40.09 4.56
C GLU A 582 11.02 41.52 4.87
N ASP A 583 10.19 42.09 3.99
CA ASP A 583 9.67 43.47 4.14
C ASP A 583 8.24 43.53 4.70
N GLU A 584 7.69 42.42 5.16
CA GLU A 584 6.31 42.34 5.65
C GLU A 584 6.19 42.94 7.04
N LYS A 585 5.34 43.99 7.20
CA LYS A 585 5.02 44.52 8.52
C LYS A 585 4.18 43.51 9.29
N LEU A 586 4.69 43.09 10.44
CA LEU A 586 3.97 42.19 11.32
C LEU A 586 2.64 42.82 11.75
N PRO A 587 1.49 42.20 11.41
CA PRO A 587 0.19 42.69 11.87
C PRO A 587 0.06 42.52 13.38
N LYS A 588 -0.59 43.45 14.05
CA LYS A 588 -0.85 43.35 15.49
C LYS A 588 -1.80 42.21 15.82
N ASP A 589 -2.73 41.93 14.92
CA ASP A 589 -3.74 40.87 15.03
C ASP A 589 -4.15 40.39 13.64
N TYR A 590 -4.53 39.11 13.52
CA TYR A 590 -5.04 38.53 12.30
C TYR A 590 -5.85 37.24 12.59
N PRO A 591 -6.84 36.93 11.75
CA PRO A 591 -7.64 35.72 11.93
C PRO A 591 -6.82 34.45 11.67
N ILE A 592 -7.08 33.43 12.50
CA ILE A 592 -6.48 32.09 12.42
C ILE A 592 -7.60 31.08 12.25
N PHE A 593 -7.48 30.17 11.28
CA PHE A 593 -8.42 29.07 11.14
C PHE A 593 -8.22 28.03 12.24
N MET A 594 -9.26 27.74 13.01
CA MET A 594 -9.22 26.77 14.10
C MET A 594 -10.24 25.68 13.85
N ALA A 595 -9.80 24.41 13.83
CA ALA A 595 -10.70 23.28 13.68
C ALA A 595 -10.29 22.11 14.60
N VAL A 596 -11.26 21.29 14.98
CA VAL A 596 -11.02 20.05 15.73
C VAL A 596 -11.78 18.93 15.04
N SER A 597 -11.04 17.92 14.58
CA SER A 597 -11.60 16.72 14.00
C SER A 597 -12.37 15.90 15.05
N LYS A 598 -13.59 15.53 14.73
CA LYS A 598 -14.49 14.71 15.55
C LYS A 598 -14.47 13.24 15.14
N LYS A 599 -13.95 12.93 13.96
CA LYS A 599 -13.91 11.59 13.37
C LYS A 599 -12.51 11.26 12.89
N GLY A 600 -11.87 10.29 13.53
CA GLY A 600 -10.46 9.95 13.26
C GLY A 600 -10.21 8.96 12.13
N GLY A 601 -11.25 8.40 11.52
CA GLY A 601 -11.12 7.34 10.53
C GLY A 601 -10.66 5.99 11.11
N LYS A 602 -10.40 5.91 12.42
CA LYS A 602 -9.97 4.71 13.12
C LYS A 602 -10.72 4.53 14.44
N ASP A 603 -10.87 3.28 14.87
CA ASP A 603 -11.42 2.94 16.19
C ASP A 603 -10.34 2.96 17.28
N ASN A 604 -10.71 2.55 18.49
CA ASN A 604 -9.80 2.50 19.64
C ASN A 604 -8.69 1.44 19.51
N SER A 605 -8.89 0.41 18.68
CA SER A 605 -7.91 -0.63 18.38
C SER A 605 -6.91 -0.21 17.31
N GLY A 606 -7.29 0.78 16.50
CA GLY A 606 -6.50 1.29 15.37
C GLY A 606 -6.98 0.77 14.03
N ASP A 607 -8.08 0.03 13.99
CA ASP A 607 -8.68 -0.45 12.75
C ASP A 607 -9.42 0.68 12.03
N TYR A 608 -9.39 0.66 10.70
CA TYR A 608 -10.07 1.66 9.90
C TYR A 608 -11.60 1.54 9.99
N VAL A 609 -12.26 2.66 10.25
CA VAL A 609 -13.72 2.78 10.31
C VAL A 609 -14.23 3.41 9.01
N CYS A 610 -15.11 2.71 8.31
CA CYS A 610 -15.71 3.20 7.05
C CYS A 610 -17.11 3.76 7.27
N LYS A 611 -17.48 4.77 6.47
CA LYS A 611 -18.81 5.38 6.47
C LYS A 611 -19.88 4.34 6.14
N LYS A 612 -21.01 4.39 6.87
CA LYS A 612 -22.19 3.57 6.61
C LYS A 612 -23.34 4.47 6.17
N ASP A 613 -24.15 3.96 5.26
CA ASP A 613 -25.40 4.60 4.87
C ASP A 613 -26.49 4.40 5.93
N THR A 614 -27.66 4.99 5.71
CA THR A 614 -28.80 4.90 6.62
C THR A 614 -29.39 3.50 6.77
N LYS A 615 -29.00 2.55 5.89
CA LYS A 615 -29.41 1.14 5.91
C LYS A 615 -28.35 0.22 6.51
N GLY A 616 -27.20 0.78 6.97
CA GLY A 616 -26.07 0.05 7.55
C GLY A 616 -25.09 -0.51 6.54
N GLY A 617 -25.29 -0.27 5.23
CA GLY A 617 -24.33 -0.63 4.17
C GLY A 617 -23.13 0.33 4.13
N TYR A 618 -21.98 -0.15 3.62
CA TYR A 618 -20.82 0.71 3.44
C TYR A 618 -21.02 1.69 2.28
N VAL A 619 -20.59 2.94 2.49
CA VAL A 619 -20.53 3.94 1.42
C VAL A 619 -19.28 3.71 0.59
N HIS A 620 -19.44 3.70 -0.74
CA HIS A 620 -18.33 3.52 -1.68
C HIS A 620 -18.09 4.78 -2.50
N ASP A 621 -16.82 5.02 -2.85
CA ASP A 621 -16.43 6.09 -3.76
C ASP A 621 -16.75 5.71 -5.23
N ALA A 622 -16.44 6.61 -6.17
CA ALA A 622 -16.66 6.39 -7.60
C ALA A 622 -15.86 5.19 -8.18
N LYS A 623 -14.86 4.69 -7.45
CA LYS A 623 -14.02 3.54 -7.81
C LYS A 623 -14.44 2.25 -7.07
N GLY A 624 -15.54 2.27 -6.33
CA GLY A 624 -16.06 1.12 -5.58
C GLY A 624 -15.34 0.84 -4.26
N ARG A 625 -14.49 1.74 -3.75
CA ARG A 625 -13.76 1.57 -2.49
C ARG A 625 -14.55 2.13 -1.32
N LYS A 626 -14.47 1.46 -0.17
CA LYS A 626 -15.12 1.92 1.07
C LYS A 626 -14.58 3.29 1.49
N VAL A 627 -15.48 4.24 1.73
CA VAL A 627 -15.12 5.59 2.17
C VAL A 627 -14.84 5.60 3.66
N LEU A 628 -13.67 6.12 4.06
CA LEU A 628 -13.28 6.24 5.46
C LEU A 628 -14.19 7.23 6.21
N ASP A 629 -14.53 6.91 7.46
CA ASP A 629 -15.35 7.80 8.30
C ASP A 629 -14.48 8.83 9.05
N HIS A 630 -14.10 9.89 8.33
CA HIS A 630 -13.38 11.04 8.87
C HIS A 630 -14.02 12.35 8.39
N ASP A 631 -13.65 13.46 9.02
CA ASP A 631 -14.14 14.83 8.73
C ASP A 631 -13.03 15.79 8.25
N LEU A 632 -11.86 15.25 7.89
CA LEU A 632 -10.71 16.08 7.49
C LEU A 632 -10.87 16.72 6.11
N ASP A 633 -11.69 16.13 5.23
CA ASP A 633 -11.99 16.74 3.92
C ASP A 633 -12.83 18.00 4.08
N GLU A 634 -13.83 17.95 4.96
CA GLU A 634 -14.69 19.09 5.30
C GLU A 634 -13.88 20.21 6.01
N ILE A 635 -12.92 19.83 6.86
CA ILE A 635 -11.99 20.78 7.50
C ILE A 635 -11.13 21.48 6.45
N ALA A 636 -10.57 20.73 5.50
CA ALA A 636 -9.76 21.29 4.42
C ALA A 636 -10.57 22.26 3.53
N GLU A 637 -11.81 21.91 3.20
CA GLU A 637 -12.73 22.78 2.44
C GLU A 637 -13.08 24.06 3.23
N GLY A 638 -13.32 23.91 4.53
CA GLY A 638 -13.54 25.05 5.43
C GLY A 638 -12.34 26.01 5.45
N PHE A 639 -11.12 25.48 5.47
CA PHE A 639 -9.91 26.30 5.39
C PHE A 639 -9.77 27.01 4.03
N ILE A 640 -10.05 26.33 2.93
CA ILE A 640 -9.99 26.95 1.59
C ILE A 640 -10.94 28.13 1.51
N LYS A 641 -12.19 27.98 1.98
CA LYS A 641 -13.17 29.06 2.05
C LYS A 641 -12.69 30.21 2.95
N PHE A 642 -12.20 29.90 4.15
CA PHE A 642 -11.62 30.89 5.05
C PHE A 642 -10.46 31.65 4.41
N LYS A 643 -9.55 30.96 3.72
CA LYS A 643 -8.43 31.56 3.00
C LYS A 643 -8.89 32.56 1.92
N GLU A 644 -9.93 32.21 1.16
CA GLU A 644 -10.53 33.07 0.15
C GLU A 644 -11.17 34.32 0.80
N GLU A 645 -11.98 34.14 1.85
CA GLU A 645 -12.62 35.22 2.59
C GLU A 645 -11.61 36.20 3.22
N GLN A 646 -10.50 35.66 3.74
CA GLN A 646 -9.43 36.46 4.34
C GLN A 646 -8.39 36.95 3.33
N LYS A 647 -8.55 36.62 2.04
CA LYS A 647 -7.64 37.02 0.94
C LYS A 647 -6.19 36.62 1.19
N ILE A 648 -5.97 35.48 1.86
CA ILE A 648 -4.63 34.94 2.10
C ILE A 648 -4.10 34.38 0.79
N ARG A 649 -2.93 34.87 0.36
CA ARG A 649 -2.29 34.50 -0.92
C ARG A 649 -1.13 33.54 -0.70
N PHE A 650 -1.15 32.45 -1.41
CA PHE A 650 -0.05 31.53 -1.71
C PHE A 650 -0.49 30.57 -2.81
#